data_28c7ea8cbf72e9ebc080fff2657cb767
#
_entry.id   28c7ea8cbf72e9ebc080fff2657cb767
#
_cell.length_a   1.000
_cell.length_b   1.000
_cell.length_c   1.000
_cell.angle_alpha   90.00
_cell.angle_beta   90.00
_cell.angle_gamma   90.00
#
_symmetry.space_group_name_H-M   'P 1'
#
loop_
_entity.id
_entity.type
_entity.pdbx_description
1 polymer ?
#
loop_
_entity_poly.entity_id
_entity_poly.type
_entity_poly.pdbx_seq_one_letter_code
_entity_poly.pdbx_strand_id
1 'polypeptide(L)'
;MGTALVYHEDMTATQLLWDDPECEIECPERLTAVLDRLRQCGLEQRCLRLSAREASEAELGLVHSLEYVAMVRGTQALGKGELQALSGRYDAVYFHPSTFHCAQLAAGAALQLVDAVLMGVVRNGLALVRPPGHHSQRAAASGFCVFNNVAIAAEHAKQKHGLHRILIVDWDVHHGQGIQYIFEDDPSVLYFSWHRYEHGRFWPFLRESDADVVGQGPGRGFTVNLPWNQVGMGNADYVAAFLHVLLPLALEFDPELVLVSAGFDSAIGDPEGQMRATPECFAHLTQLLQGGYHLESLAQSVCMMVQALLGDPVPPLSGVMAPCQSALESIQSVRAAQAPHWMSLQQQGASPVLSPSTCSLEGRPSGPTCKAGAAVLSSLMDQLCLHATPPVRTAVVLTVPDATLVLPPDVLRQEASAPREETEAWARPHESLAQDKALTALGKLLYLLDGILDGQVSSGIADTPAPAAAATLDVAIRRGLSHGAQRLLCVVLGQLDRPLDLTDDGRTLWLNIGGKEAAALSMFHISMPLPGTNGGFLSCILGLVLPLAYGFQPDLVLVGLGPAHGLQDPQAALLAAMLQGPAGGRVLVLVEEESTPQLARMLARVLHGEAPPSPGPFSMASPEDVQALMYLRGRLQPQWKMLQVAGEPGGEARRCPGARGTVLP
;
A
#
# COMPACT_ATOMS: atom_id res chain seq x y z
N MET A 1 7.50 17.62 -10.39
CA MET A 1 8.43 16.52 -10.75
C MET A 1 7.60 15.33 -11.19
N GLY A 2 7.96 14.71 -12.33
CA GLY A 2 7.21 13.60 -12.93
C GLY A 2 7.62 12.22 -12.41
N THR A 3 7.12 11.18 -13.07
CA THR A 3 7.44 9.76 -12.87
C THR A 3 8.39 9.32 -13.99
N ALA A 4 9.45 8.59 -13.67
CA ALA A 4 10.37 8.03 -14.67
C ALA A 4 9.97 6.62 -15.09
N LEU A 5 10.29 6.27 -16.33
CA LEU A 5 10.25 4.90 -16.84
C LEU A 5 11.60 4.56 -17.48
N VAL A 6 12.22 3.47 -17.03
CA VAL A 6 13.53 3.01 -17.49
C VAL A 6 13.43 1.59 -17.99
N TYR A 7 13.86 1.33 -19.22
CA TYR A 7 13.98 -0.01 -19.81
C TYR A 7 14.91 0.01 -21.02
N HIS A 8 15.30 -1.16 -21.49
CA HIS A 8 16.06 -1.33 -22.73
C HIS A 8 15.55 -2.54 -23.50
N GLU A 9 15.39 -2.42 -24.81
CA GLU A 9 14.87 -3.50 -25.66
C GLU A 9 15.82 -4.71 -25.71
N ASP A 10 17.13 -4.48 -25.61
CA ASP A 10 18.13 -5.57 -25.60
C ASP A 10 17.94 -6.55 -24.43
N MET A 11 17.22 -6.17 -23.37
CA MET A 11 16.88 -7.10 -22.27
C MET A 11 15.99 -8.27 -22.74
N THR A 12 15.46 -8.22 -23.95
CA THR A 12 14.76 -9.34 -24.61
C THR A 12 15.69 -10.33 -25.29
N ALA A 13 16.98 -10.01 -25.44
CA ALA A 13 17.94 -10.85 -26.15
C ALA A 13 18.34 -12.12 -25.38
N THR A 14 18.20 -12.14 -24.04
CA THR A 14 18.40 -13.36 -23.26
C THR A 14 17.15 -14.22 -23.34
N GLN A 15 17.33 -15.50 -23.70
CA GLN A 15 16.24 -16.47 -23.86
C GLN A 15 16.75 -17.89 -23.60
N LEU A 16 15.84 -18.78 -23.22
CA LEU A 16 16.15 -20.18 -23.02
C LEU A 16 16.51 -20.85 -24.36
N LEU A 17 17.63 -21.60 -24.39
CA LEU A 17 18.15 -22.22 -25.60
C LEU A 17 17.87 -23.74 -25.68
N TRP A 18 17.35 -24.34 -24.65
CA TRP A 18 17.01 -25.77 -24.56
C TRP A 18 15.64 -25.96 -23.94
N ASP A 19 15.15 -27.16 -23.97
CA ASP A 19 13.87 -27.51 -23.36
C ASP A 19 14.07 -27.65 -21.84
N ASP A 20 13.41 -26.79 -21.06
CA ASP A 20 13.46 -26.75 -19.59
C ASP A 20 12.17 -26.14 -19.08
N PRO A 21 11.20 -26.99 -18.67
CA PRO A 21 9.87 -26.52 -18.24
C PRO A 21 9.89 -25.60 -17.01
N GLU A 22 10.93 -25.68 -16.18
CA GLU A 22 11.06 -24.83 -14.98
C GLU A 22 11.46 -23.41 -15.35
N CYS A 23 12.32 -23.25 -16.35
CA CYS A 23 12.82 -21.95 -16.77
C CYS A 23 12.02 -21.30 -17.91
N GLU A 24 11.09 -22.04 -18.54
CA GLU A 24 10.33 -21.57 -19.73
C GLU A 24 9.47 -20.33 -19.45
N ILE A 25 8.99 -20.16 -18.24
CA ILE A 25 8.13 -19.03 -17.83
C ILE A 25 8.89 -17.70 -17.80
N GLU A 26 10.22 -17.73 -17.66
CA GLU A 26 11.06 -16.54 -17.73
C GLU A 26 11.45 -16.25 -19.18
N CYS A 27 10.63 -15.50 -19.90
CA CYS A 27 10.72 -15.29 -21.32
C CYS A 27 10.70 -13.79 -21.70
N PRO A 28 11.22 -13.42 -22.90
CA PRO A 28 11.23 -12.04 -23.40
C PRO A 28 9.85 -11.37 -23.45
N GLU A 29 8.81 -12.16 -23.67
CA GLU A 29 7.42 -11.70 -23.77
C GLU A 29 6.93 -11.01 -22.48
N ARG A 30 7.52 -11.32 -21.34
CA ARG A 30 7.23 -10.64 -20.07
C ARG A 30 7.50 -9.13 -20.15
N LEU A 31 8.59 -8.74 -20.79
CA LEU A 31 8.93 -7.32 -20.99
C LEU A 31 8.09 -6.69 -22.11
N THR A 32 7.95 -7.36 -23.24
CA THR A 32 7.24 -6.81 -24.40
C THR A 32 5.75 -6.63 -24.14
N ALA A 33 5.09 -7.59 -23.47
CA ALA A 33 3.67 -7.48 -23.11
C ALA A 33 3.37 -6.26 -22.22
N VAL A 34 4.24 -6.00 -21.23
CA VAL A 34 4.12 -4.81 -20.37
C VAL A 34 4.30 -3.52 -21.17
N LEU A 35 5.34 -3.43 -21.98
CA LEU A 35 5.60 -2.24 -22.80
C LEU A 35 4.46 -1.95 -23.78
N ASP A 36 3.95 -2.98 -24.44
CA ASP A 36 2.83 -2.82 -25.36
C ASP A 36 1.57 -2.34 -24.65
N ARG A 37 1.30 -2.85 -23.46
CA ARG A 37 0.15 -2.42 -22.66
C ARG A 37 0.30 -0.99 -22.16
N LEU A 38 1.48 -0.58 -21.69
CA LEU A 38 1.77 0.81 -21.31
C LEU A 38 1.57 1.78 -22.48
N ARG A 39 2.00 1.39 -23.69
CA ARG A 39 1.79 2.16 -24.90
C ARG A 39 0.32 2.27 -25.28
N GLN A 40 -0.41 1.15 -25.26
CA GLN A 40 -1.86 1.12 -25.53
C GLN A 40 -2.66 2.00 -24.57
N CYS A 41 -2.28 2.03 -23.29
CA CYS A 41 -2.91 2.86 -22.27
C CYS A 41 -2.42 4.32 -22.28
N GLY A 42 -1.49 4.71 -23.16
CA GLY A 42 -0.93 6.06 -23.19
C GLY A 42 -0.08 6.43 -21.96
N LEU A 43 0.34 5.47 -21.17
CA LEU A 43 1.07 5.70 -19.91
C LEU A 43 2.56 5.97 -20.14
N GLU A 44 3.16 5.34 -21.15
CA GLU A 44 4.56 5.58 -21.49
C GLU A 44 4.82 7.06 -21.81
N GLN A 45 3.91 7.71 -22.55
CA GLN A 45 4.06 9.13 -22.95
C GLN A 45 3.90 10.10 -21.76
N ARG A 46 3.27 9.66 -20.68
CA ARG A 46 3.12 10.44 -19.46
C ARG A 46 4.33 10.37 -18.53
N CYS A 47 5.22 9.40 -18.78
CA CYS A 47 6.44 9.21 -18.00
C CYS A 47 7.63 9.89 -18.67
N LEU A 48 8.58 10.34 -17.84
CA LEU A 48 9.91 10.74 -18.32
C LEU A 48 10.71 9.47 -18.66
N ARG A 49 10.98 9.26 -19.94
CA ARG A 49 11.82 8.15 -20.35
C ARG A 49 13.29 8.43 -20.05
N LEU A 50 13.93 7.54 -19.29
CA LEU A 50 15.37 7.52 -19.08
C LEU A 50 15.97 6.35 -19.87
N SER A 51 17.10 6.61 -20.56
CA SER A 51 17.80 5.54 -21.30
C SER A 51 18.57 4.67 -20.30
N ALA A 52 18.32 3.38 -20.27
CA ALA A 52 19.10 2.46 -19.47
C ALA A 52 20.57 2.45 -19.94
N ARG A 53 21.49 2.31 -19.00
CA ARG A 53 22.91 2.10 -19.26
C ARG A 53 23.37 0.78 -18.67
N GLU A 54 24.47 0.25 -19.12
CA GLU A 54 25.13 -0.87 -18.47
C GLU A 54 25.68 -0.45 -17.10
N ALA A 55 25.49 -1.30 -16.10
CA ALA A 55 26.24 -1.19 -14.85
C ALA A 55 27.70 -1.59 -15.08
N SER A 56 28.61 -0.87 -14.51
CA SER A 56 30.03 -1.22 -14.50
C SER A 56 30.29 -2.43 -13.60
N GLU A 57 31.39 -3.17 -13.84
CA GLU A 57 31.79 -4.27 -12.95
C GLU A 57 32.06 -3.79 -11.52
N ALA A 58 32.50 -2.55 -11.34
CA ALA A 58 32.67 -1.95 -10.02
C ALA A 58 31.32 -1.74 -9.31
N GLU A 59 30.28 -1.33 -10.03
CA GLU A 59 28.92 -1.22 -9.47
C GLU A 59 28.31 -2.59 -9.17
N LEU A 60 28.52 -3.59 -10.02
CA LEU A 60 28.15 -4.98 -9.73
C LEU A 60 28.87 -5.52 -8.51
N GLY A 61 30.15 -5.15 -8.35
CA GLY A 61 31.01 -5.50 -7.21
C GLY A 61 30.61 -4.87 -5.88
N LEU A 62 29.63 -3.95 -5.83
CA LEU A 62 29.05 -3.47 -4.58
C LEU A 62 28.40 -4.61 -3.77
N VAL A 63 27.88 -5.60 -4.46
CA VAL A 63 27.14 -6.73 -3.90
C VAL A 63 27.82 -8.06 -4.22
N HIS A 64 28.20 -8.27 -5.47
CA HIS A 64 28.68 -9.56 -5.98
C HIS A 64 30.20 -9.66 -5.89
N SER A 65 30.71 -10.90 -5.70
CA SER A 65 32.14 -11.14 -5.79
C SER A 65 32.65 -10.95 -7.22
N LEU A 66 33.89 -10.47 -7.35
CA LEU A 66 34.49 -10.23 -8.66
C LEU A 66 34.63 -11.52 -9.48
N GLU A 67 34.86 -12.65 -8.80
CA GLU A 67 34.93 -13.97 -9.42
C GLU A 67 33.58 -14.37 -10.03
N TYR A 68 32.49 -14.10 -9.34
CA TYR A 68 31.14 -14.35 -9.85
C TYR A 68 30.82 -13.47 -11.04
N VAL A 69 31.11 -12.16 -10.96
CA VAL A 69 30.93 -11.22 -12.08
C VAL A 69 31.74 -11.67 -13.30
N ALA A 70 33.00 -12.09 -13.10
CA ALA A 70 33.84 -12.61 -14.18
C ALA A 70 33.30 -13.91 -14.78
N MET A 71 32.73 -14.80 -13.95
CA MET A 71 32.09 -16.03 -14.41
C MET A 71 30.89 -15.73 -15.31
N VAL A 72 29.97 -14.83 -14.87
CA VAL A 72 28.80 -14.44 -15.67
C VAL A 72 29.23 -13.74 -16.96
N ARG A 73 30.25 -12.87 -16.92
CA ARG A 73 30.84 -12.27 -18.15
C ARG A 73 31.36 -13.33 -19.11
N GLY A 74 31.96 -14.40 -18.59
CA GLY A 74 32.48 -15.51 -19.38
C GLY A 74 31.41 -16.24 -20.21
N THR A 75 30.13 -16.17 -19.83
CA THR A 75 29.01 -16.83 -20.56
C THR A 75 28.90 -16.36 -22.01
N GLN A 76 29.36 -15.14 -22.33
CA GLN A 76 29.33 -14.56 -23.67
C GLN A 76 30.11 -15.40 -24.70
N ALA A 77 31.13 -16.12 -24.25
CA ALA A 77 32.00 -16.93 -25.12
C ALA A 77 31.62 -18.42 -25.16
N LEU A 78 30.60 -18.84 -24.38
CA LEU A 78 30.24 -20.25 -24.25
C LEU A 78 29.23 -20.67 -25.32
N GLY A 79 29.40 -21.92 -25.78
CA GLY A 79 28.43 -22.56 -26.66
C GLY A 79 27.21 -23.11 -25.87
N LYS A 80 26.13 -23.47 -26.60
CA LYS A 80 24.87 -23.95 -26.01
C LYS A 80 25.07 -25.09 -24.98
N GLY A 81 25.90 -26.09 -25.31
CA GLY A 81 26.13 -27.22 -24.37
C GLY A 81 26.88 -26.81 -23.11
N GLU A 82 27.82 -25.87 -23.21
CA GLU A 82 28.57 -25.34 -22.05
C GLU A 82 27.66 -24.46 -21.19
N LEU A 83 26.81 -23.65 -21.80
CA LEU A 83 25.82 -22.84 -21.11
C LEU A 83 24.82 -23.71 -20.35
N GLN A 84 24.32 -24.80 -20.99
CA GLN A 84 23.42 -25.75 -20.34
C GLN A 84 24.09 -26.44 -19.15
N ALA A 85 25.35 -26.87 -19.31
CA ALA A 85 26.13 -27.50 -18.23
C ALA A 85 26.43 -26.53 -17.08
N LEU A 86 26.64 -25.24 -17.37
CA LEU A 86 26.84 -24.20 -16.37
C LEU A 86 25.52 -23.92 -15.65
N SER A 87 24.43 -23.76 -16.36
CA SER A 87 23.09 -23.50 -15.82
C SER A 87 22.65 -24.58 -14.85
N GLY A 88 22.89 -25.85 -15.18
CA GLY A 88 22.58 -26.98 -14.31
C GLY A 88 23.37 -27.05 -12.99
N ARG A 89 24.25 -26.08 -12.70
CA ARG A 89 24.90 -25.92 -11.38
C ARG A 89 24.12 -25.01 -10.43
N TYR A 90 23.10 -24.37 -10.92
CA TYR A 90 22.28 -23.40 -10.20
C TYR A 90 20.83 -23.87 -10.17
N ASP A 91 20.07 -23.41 -9.22
CA ASP A 91 18.68 -23.75 -9.04
C ASP A 91 17.80 -22.79 -9.89
N ALA A 92 17.00 -23.34 -10.79
CA ALA A 92 16.10 -22.60 -11.69
C ALA A 92 16.78 -21.42 -12.41
N VAL A 93 17.90 -21.68 -13.12
CA VAL A 93 18.66 -20.64 -13.85
C VAL A 93 19.04 -21.11 -15.22
N TYR A 94 18.91 -20.24 -16.22
CA TYR A 94 19.51 -20.45 -17.52
C TYR A 94 20.44 -19.29 -17.92
N PHE A 95 21.52 -19.59 -18.62
CA PHE A 95 22.42 -18.62 -19.20
C PHE A 95 22.34 -18.63 -20.72
N HIS A 96 22.44 -17.44 -21.29
CA HIS A 96 22.50 -17.16 -22.73
C HIS A 96 23.76 -16.33 -23.04
N PRO A 97 24.31 -16.32 -24.23
CA PRO A 97 25.46 -15.45 -24.56
C PRO A 97 25.19 -13.96 -24.28
N SER A 98 23.93 -13.51 -24.34
CA SER A 98 23.54 -12.13 -24.03
C SER A 98 23.23 -11.90 -22.53
N THR A 99 23.27 -12.91 -21.67
CA THR A 99 22.84 -12.79 -20.26
C THR A 99 23.64 -11.71 -19.53
N PHE A 100 24.96 -11.66 -19.70
CA PHE A 100 25.78 -10.65 -19.02
C PHE A 100 25.40 -9.22 -19.42
N HIS A 101 25.25 -8.96 -20.71
CA HIS A 101 24.82 -7.66 -21.23
C HIS A 101 23.42 -7.27 -20.71
N CYS A 102 22.44 -8.18 -20.80
CA CYS A 102 21.09 -7.92 -20.30
C CYS A 102 21.10 -7.65 -18.79
N ALA A 103 21.85 -8.43 -18.01
CA ALA A 103 21.96 -8.26 -16.56
C ALA A 103 22.67 -6.95 -16.17
N GLN A 104 23.67 -6.50 -16.95
CA GLN A 104 24.29 -5.18 -16.78
C GLN A 104 23.29 -4.05 -17.06
N LEU A 105 22.47 -4.17 -18.11
CA LEU A 105 21.41 -3.20 -18.41
C LEU A 105 20.35 -3.18 -17.33
N ALA A 106 19.95 -4.35 -16.79
CA ALA A 106 18.97 -4.46 -15.71
C ALA A 106 19.45 -3.74 -14.44
N ALA A 107 20.66 -4.04 -13.98
CA ALA A 107 21.26 -3.37 -12.83
C ALA A 107 21.46 -1.86 -13.10
N GLY A 108 21.98 -1.50 -14.27
CA GLY A 108 22.23 -0.11 -14.66
C GLY A 108 20.96 0.73 -14.77
N ALA A 109 19.84 0.14 -15.19
CA ALA A 109 18.52 0.80 -15.19
C ALA A 109 18.06 1.15 -13.79
N ALA A 110 18.22 0.22 -12.82
CA ALA A 110 17.90 0.46 -11.42
C ALA A 110 18.76 1.59 -10.83
N LEU A 111 20.07 1.57 -11.09
CA LEU A 111 21.00 2.62 -10.65
C LEU A 111 20.62 4.00 -11.21
N GLN A 112 20.28 4.05 -12.48
CA GLN A 112 19.90 5.30 -13.15
C GLN A 112 18.60 5.89 -12.61
N LEU A 113 17.65 5.02 -12.29
CA LEU A 113 16.40 5.44 -11.65
C LEU A 113 16.65 6.00 -10.24
N VAL A 114 17.45 5.31 -9.44
CA VAL A 114 17.84 5.78 -8.09
C VAL A 114 18.52 7.15 -8.17
N ASP A 115 19.49 7.32 -9.09
CA ASP A 115 20.15 8.60 -9.29
C ASP A 115 19.14 9.71 -9.66
N ALA A 116 18.21 9.44 -10.58
CA ALA A 116 17.23 10.42 -11.02
C ALA A 116 16.27 10.85 -9.89
N VAL A 117 15.87 9.92 -9.02
CA VAL A 117 15.03 10.21 -7.87
C VAL A 117 15.79 11.01 -6.82
N LEU A 118 16.96 10.57 -6.43
CA LEU A 118 17.75 11.20 -5.35
C LEU A 118 18.31 12.57 -5.75
N MET A 119 18.58 12.80 -7.03
CA MET A 119 18.93 14.12 -7.56
C MET A 119 17.72 15.03 -7.79
N GLY A 120 16.51 14.58 -7.54
CA GLY A 120 15.29 15.36 -7.70
C GLY A 120 14.88 15.64 -9.16
N VAL A 121 15.38 14.86 -10.13
CA VAL A 121 14.96 14.95 -11.54
C VAL A 121 13.53 14.45 -11.69
N VAL A 122 13.18 13.38 -10.99
CA VAL A 122 11.84 12.83 -10.90
C VAL A 122 11.47 12.58 -9.44
N ARG A 123 10.17 12.44 -9.16
CA ARG A 123 9.65 12.13 -7.83
C ARG A 123 9.76 10.63 -7.51
N ASN A 124 9.48 9.80 -8.48
CA ASN A 124 9.45 8.34 -8.40
C ASN A 124 9.65 7.75 -9.80
N GLY A 125 9.65 6.45 -9.91
CA GLY A 125 9.70 5.80 -11.22
C GLY A 125 9.71 4.28 -11.16
N LEU A 126 9.76 3.69 -12.33
CA LEU A 126 9.78 2.26 -12.55
C LEU A 126 10.93 1.89 -13.49
N ALA A 127 11.73 0.91 -13.09
CA ALA A 127 12.66 0.21 -13.96
C ALA A 127 12.05 -1.15 -14.37
N LEU A 128 11.71 -1.30 -15.64
CA LEU A 128 11.28 -2.57 -16.22
C LEU A 128 12.51 -3.33 -16.67
N VAL A 129 12.90 -4.34 -15.89
CA VAL A 129 14.18 -5.01 -16.05
C VAL A 129 14.04 -6.52 -16.20
N ARG A 130 14.91 -7.09 -17.00
CA ARG A 130 15.09 -8.51 -17.22
C ARG A 130 16.57 -8.78 -17.52
N PRO A 131 17.23 -9.79 -16.87
CA PRO A 131 16.70 -10.76 -15.90
C PRO A 131 16.35 -10.13 -14.54
N PRO A 132 15.55 -10.84 -13.69
CA PRO A 132 15.24 -10.42 -12.32
C PRO A 132 16.47 -10.52 -11.40
N GLY A 133 16.32 -10.18 -10.08
CA GLY A 133 17.49 -10.04 -9.24
C GLY A 133 17.38 -10.53 -7.80
N HIS A 134 16.21 -10.60 -7.17
CA HIS A 134 16.05 -10.72 -5.71
C HIS A 134 16.54 -12.05 -5.10
N HIS A 135 16.62 -13.12 -5.89
CA HIS A 135 17.16 -14.41 -5.46
C HIS A 135 18.68 -14.51 -5.59
N SER A 136 19.31 -13.67 -6.43
CA SER A 136 20.75 -13.72 -6.66
C SER A 136 21.53 -13.35 -5.41
N GLN A 137 22.46 -14.23 -5.03
CA GLN A 137 23.32 -14.10 -3.87
C GLN A 137 24.67 -13.46 -4.26
N ARG A 138 25.53 -13.21 -3.26
CA ARG A 138 26.86 -12.62 -3.48
C ARG A 138 27.71 -13.35 -4.54
N ALA A 139 27.60 -14.67 -4.64
CA ALA A 139 28.42 -15.51 -5.51
C ALA A 139 27.63 -16.57 -6.27
N ALA A 140 26.30 -16.45 -6.36
CA ALA A 140 25.46 -17.45 -7.01
C ALA A 140 24.21 -16.83 -7.63
N ALA A 141 23.87 -17.29 -8.84
CA ALA A 141 22.56 -17.12 -9.46
C ALA A 141 21.55 -18.07 -8.82
N SER A 142 20.27 -17.72 -8.84
CA SER A 142 19.17 -18.57 -8.36
C SER A 142 17.82 -18.00 -8.86
N GLY A 143 16.82 -18.84 -9.14
CA GLY A 143 15.46 -18.42 -9.46
C GLY A 143 15.40 -17.37 -10.57
N PHE A 144 15.95 -17.64 -11.74
CA PHE A 144 16.07 -16.76 -12.91
C PHE A 144 16.98 -15.52 -12.70
N CYS A 145 17.38 -15.24 -11.45
CA CYS A 145 18.14 -14.03 -11.07
C CYS A 145 19.64 -14.21 -11.32
N VAL A 146 20.25 -13.21 -11.98
CA VAL A 146 21.69 -13.18 -12.29
C VAL A 146 22.43 -12.21 -11.38
N PHE A 147 22.10 -10.91 -11.39
CA PHE A 147 22.62 -9.93 -10.46
C PHE A 147 21.47 -9.37 -9.62
N ASN A 148 21.72 -9.06 -8.36
CA ASN A 148 20.72 -8.55 -7.45
C ASN A 148 20.50 -7.04 -7.67
N ASN A 149 19.66 -6.71 -8.63
CA ASN A 149 19.42 -5.34 -9.08
C ASN A 149 19.03 -4.39 -7.93
N VAL A 150 18.17 -4.86 -7.02
CA VAL A 150 17.66 -4.06 -5.89
C VAL A 150 18.76 -3.87 -4.83
N ALA A 151 19.50 -4.93 -4.50
CA ALA A 151 20.59 -4.83 -3.54
C ALA A 151 21.73 -3.93 -4.04
N ILE A 152 22.08 -4.03 -5.33
CA ILE A 152 23.06 -3.14 -5.97
C ILE A 152 22.58 -1.69 -5.91
N ALA A 153 21.28 -1.44 -6.17
CA ALA A 153 20.68 -0.12 -6.10
C ALA A 153 20.71 0.45 -4.67
N ALA A 154 20.45 -0.37 -3.65
CA ALA A 154 20.52 0.02 -2.25
C ALA A 154 21.96 0.38 -1.85
N GLU A 155 22.94 -0.47 -2.15
CA GLU A 155 24.37 -0.18 -1.88
C GLU A 155 24.87 1.06 -2.62
N HIS A 156 24.46 1.25 -3.87
CA HIS A 156 24.75 2.46 -4.63
C HIS A 156 24.18 3.72 -3.96
N ALA A 157 22.94 3.67 -3.51
CA ALA A 157 22.31 4.80 -2.80
C ALA A 157 23.05 5.13 -1.50
N LYS A 158 23.50 4.12 -0.74
CA LYS A 158 24.33 4.31 0.45
C LYS A 158 25.66 4.96 0.12
N GLN A 159 26.40 4.42 -0.85
CA GLN A 159 27.78 4.83 -1.12
C GLN A 159 27.85 6.15 -1.90
N LYS A 160 27.00 6.35 -2.89
CA LYS A 160 27.04 7.53 -3.75
C LYS A 160 26.27 8.73 -3.19
N HIS A 161 25.13 8.48 -2.57
CA HIS A 161 24.22 9.51 -2.07
C HIS A 161 24.23 9.66 -0.55
N GLY A 162 24.94 8.78 0.18
CA GLY A 162 25.11 8.87 1.63
C GLY A 162 23.86 8.53 2.44
N LEU A 163 22.97 7.68 1.91
CA LEU A 163 21.77 7.27 2.61
C LEU A 163 22.07 6.29 3.75
N HIS A 164 21.29 6.40 4.82
CA HIS A 164 21.45 5.59 6.04
C HIS A 164 20.21 4.77 6.40
N ARG A 165 19.06 5.03 5.76
CA ARG A 165 17.82 4.32 6.00
C ARG A 165 17.13 4.03 4.67
N ILE A 166 17.23 2.78 4.23
CA ILE A 166 16.59 2.29 3.01
C ILE A 166 15.59 1.20 3.36
N LEU A 167 14.35 1.38 2.95
CA LEU A 167 13.34 0.32 3.02
C LEU A 167 13.34 -0.43 1.69
N ILE A 168 13.55 -1.74 1.74
CA ILE A 168 13.31 -2.64 0.60
C ILE A 168 12.05 -3.44 0.89
N VAL A 169 11.07 -3.34 -0.02
CA VAL A 169 9.86 -4.15 0.03
C VAL A 169 9.88 -5.11 -1.13
N ASP A 170 9.88 -6.39 -0.81
CA ASP A 170 9.79 -7.47 -1.76
C ASP A 170 8.39 -8.07 -1.69
N TRP A 171 7.63 -7.92 -2.77
CA TRP A 171 6.27 -8.43 -2.82
C TRP A 171 6.05 -9.49 -3.91
N ASP A 172 7.14 -9.97 -4.51
CA ASP A 172 7.16 -11.22 -5.22
C ASP A 172 6.53 -12.33 -4.36
N VAL A 173 5.91 -13.32 -4.98
CA VAL A 173 5.32 -14.43 -4.24
C VAL A 173 6.40 -15.36 -3.66
N HIS A 174 7.62 -15.30 -4.19
CA HIS A 174 8.78 -16.04 -3.70
C HIS A 174 9.58 -15.21 -2.69
N HIS A 175 10.17 -15.87 -1.70
CA HIS A 175 11.07 -15.20 -0.78
C HIS A 175 12.36 -14.75 -1.47
N GLY A 176 12.69 -13.48 -1.38
CA GLY A 176 13.92 -12.90 -1.92
C GLY A 176 15.14 -13.18 -1.03
N GLN A 177 15.54 -14.44 -0.89
CA GLN A 177 16.65 -14.84 -0.02
C GLN A 177 17.97 -14.15 -0.38
N GLY A 178 18.17 -13.79 -1.66
CA GLY A 178 19.36 -13.06 -2.07
C GLY A 178 19.47 -11.69 -1.41
N ILE A 179 18.37 -10.94 -1.34
CA ILE A 179 18.33 -9.64 -0.65
C ILE A 179 18.53 -9.85 0.86
N GLN A 180 17.84 -10.82 1.45
CA GLN A 180 17.96 -11.12 2.88
C GLN A 180 19.42 -11.39 3.27
N TYR A 181 20.10 -12.30 2.59
CA TYR A 181 21.48 -12.67 2.91
C TYR A 181 22.50 -11.53 2.72
N ILE A 182 22.19 -10.54 1.88
CA ILE A 182 23.05 -9.38 1.68
C ILE A 182 22.91 -8.39 2.83
N PHE A 183 21.71 -8.23 3.41
CA PHE A 183 21.41 -7.16 4.37
C PHE A 183 21.00 -7.65 5.76
N GLU A 184 21.01 -8.96 6.07
CA GLU A 184 20.51 -9.50 7.35
C GLU A 184 21.29 -9.03 8.59
N ASP A 185 22.50 -8.48 8.42
CA ASP A 185 23.34 -7.90 9.48
C ASP A 185 23.47 -6.35 9.40
N ASP A 186 22.76 -5.71 8.46
CA ASP A 186 22.84 -4.28 8.19
C ASP A 186 21.60 -3.50 8.66
N PRO A 187 21.68 -2.73 9.77
CA PRO A 187 20.56 -1.96 10.28
C PRO A 187 20.19 -0.73 9.43
N SER A 188 20.99 -0.39 8.41
CA SER A 188 20.67 0.70 7.47
C SER A 188 19.65 0.29 6.41
N VAL A 189 19.35 -1.02 6.30
CA VAL A 189 18.38 -1.56 5.34
C VAL A 189 17.31 -2.33 6.09
N LEU A 190 16.08 -1.84 6.04
CA LEU A 190 14.90 -2.59 6.48
C LEU A 190 14.38 -3.40 5.29
N TYR A 191 14.54 -4.72 5.33
CA TYR A 191 14.03 -5.65 4.33
C TYR A 191 12.71 -6.26 4.78
N PHE A 192 11.67 -6.06 4.00
CA PHE A 192 10.34 -6.64 4.20
C PHE A 192 9.97 -7.51 3.00
N SER A 193 9.60 -8.77 3.26
CA SER A 193 9.10 -9.69 2.24
C SER A 193 7.81 -10.36 2.70
N TRP A 194 6.78 -10.34 1.87
CA TRP A 194 5.63 -11.23 2.04
C TRP A 194 5.61 -12.25 0.89
N HIS A 195 5.63 -13.51 1.22
CA HIS A 195 5.84 -14.57 0.24
C HIS A 195 5.05 -15.82 0.59
N ARG A 196 4.72 -16.60 -0.41
CA ARG A 196 4.16 -17.94 -0.24
C ARG A 196 5.20 -18.83 0.45
N TYR A 197 4.80 -19.54 1.48
CA TYR A 197 5.72 -20.32 2.29
C TYR A 197 5.21 -21.75 2.55
N GLU A 198 3.93 -21.89 2.88
CA GLU A 198 3.27 -23.16 3.15
C GLU A 198 4.06 -24.03 4.16
N HIS A 199 4.55 -23.41 5.23
CA HIS A 199 5.38 -24.04 6.25
C HIS A 199 6.66 -24.68 5.67
N GLY A 200 7.34 -24.00 4.75
CA GLY A 200 8.57 -24.45 4.09
C GLY A 200 8.37 -25.43 2.94
N ARG A 201 7.13 -25.59 2.43
CA ARG A 201 6.81 -26.50 1.32
C ARG A 201 6.73 -25.82 -0.05
N PHE A 202 6.91 -24.51 -0.10
CA PHE A 202 6.99 -23.75 -1.34
C PHE A 202 8.44 -23.30 -1.58
N TRP A 203 8.84 -23.20 -2.84
CA TRP A 203 10.19 -22.77 -3.22
C TRP A 203 10.50 -21.36 -2.67
N PRO A 204 11.70 -21.07 -2.19
CA PRO A 204 12.94 -21.85 -2.23
C PRO A 204 13.14 -22.87 -1.08
N PHE A 205 12.08 -23.30 -0.38
CA PHE A 205 12.10 -24.33 0.69
C PHE A 205 13.00 -23.99 1.88
N LEU A 206 13.24 -22.71 2.14
CA LEU A 206 14.18 -22.24 3.15
C LEU A 206 13.49 -21.98 4.49
N ARG A 207 14.07 -22.48 5.58
CA ARG A 207 13.63 -22.19 6.95
C ARG A 207 13.78 -20.70 7.28
N GLU A 208 14.75 -20.04 6.67
CA GLU A 208 15.08 -18.62 6.81
C GLU A 208 14.00 -17.70 6.24
N SER A 209 13.00 -18.24 5.56
CA SER A 209 11.83 -17.49 5.07
C SER A 209 10.70 -17.37 6.10
N ASP A 210 10.85 -17.97 7.30
CA ASP A 210 9.79 -17.94 8.32
C ASP A 210 9.80 -16.65 9.15
N ALA A 211 8.67 -16.35 9.78
CA ALA A 211 8.41 -15.12 10.52
C ALA A 211 9.35 -14.84 11.70
N ASP A 212 9.95 -15.89 12.30
CA ASP A 212 10.84 -15.75 13.45
C ASP A 212 12.29 -15.41 13.08
N VAL A 213 12.61 -15.36 11.77
CA VAL A 213 13.92 -14.93 11.29
C VAL A 213 13.90 -13.41 11.11
N VAL A 214 14.57 -12.71 12.02
CA VAL A 214 14.47 -11.25 12.17
C VAL A 214 15.79 -10.51 11.86
N GLY A 215 16.74 -11.18 11.21
CA GLY A 215 18.07 -10.65 10.93
C GLY A 215 19.11 -11.04 11.99
N GLN A 216 20.37 -10.65 11.79
CA GLN A 216 21.52 -11.05 12.58
C GLN A 216 22.29 -9.84 13.13
N GLY A 217 23.07 -10.07 14.20
CA GLY A 217 23.96 -9.04 14.73
C GLY A 217 23.32 -7.67 14.88
N PRO A 218 23.95 -6.61 14.31
CA PRO A 218 23.38 -5.25 14.29
C PRO A 218 22.07 -5.13 13.49
N GLY A 219 21.87 -5.95 12.46
CA GLY A 219 20.68 -5.99 11.61
C GLY A 219 19.49 -6.74 12.24
N ARG A 220 19.61 -7.18 13.51
CA ARG A 220 18.51 -7.88 14.18
C ARG A 220 17.29 -6.96 14.37
N GLY A 221 16.14 -7.38 13.84
CA GLY A 221 14.90 -6.60 13.75
C GLY A 221 14.67 -5.97 12.38
N PHE A 222 15.70 -5.94 11.50
CA PHE A 222 15.63 -5.29 10.19
C PHE A 222 15.34 -6.25 9.03
N THR A 223 15.19 -7.55 9.30
CA THR A 223 14.62 -8.53 8.37
C THR A 223 13.21 -8.88 8.83
N VAL A 224 12.23 -8.70 7.95
CA VAL A 224 10.80 -8.91 8.25
C VAL A 224 10.22 -9.84 7.20
N ASN A 225 10.03 -11.11 7.57
CA ASN A 225 9.44 -12.14 6.72
C ASN A 225 7.98 -12.34 7.10
N LEU A 226 7.07 -12.18 6.14
CA LEU A 226 5.64 -12.43 6.31
C LEU A 226 5.25 -13.64 5.44
N PRO A 227 5.27 -14.86 6.01
CA PRO A 227 5.04 -16.09 5.27
C PRO A 227 3.54 -16.34 5.07
N TRP A 228 3.10 -16.47 3.84
CA TRP A 228 1.76 -16.95 3.52
C TRP A 228 1.73 -18.48 3.57
N ASN A 229 1.04 -19.04 4.56
CA ASN A 229 0.96 -20.48 4.78
C ASN A 229 -0.21 -21.17 4.06
N GLN A 230 -0.93 -20.40 3.23
CA GLN A 230 -2.03 -20.89 2.41
C GLN A 230 -2.06 -20.10 1.10
N VAL A 231 -2.47 -20.74 0.01
CA VAL A 231 -2.74 -20.07 -1.28
C VAL A 231 -4.07 -19.31 -1.25
N GLY A 232 -4.28 -18.44 -2.22
CA GLY A 232 -5.54 -17.72 -2.40
C GLY A 232 -5.66 -16.44 -1.56
N MET A 233 -4.55 -15.91 -1.03
CA MET A 233 -4.52 -14.61 -0.37
C MET A 233 -4.98 -13.52 -1.32
N GLY A 234 -5.95 -12.71 -0.89
CA GLY A 234 -6.56 -11.66 -1.69
C GLY A 234 -6.31 -10.25 -1.15
N ASN A 235 -7.00 -9.27 -1.72
CA ASN A 235 -6.82 -7.86 -1.39
C ASN A 235 -6.89 -7.57 0.11
N ALA A 236 -7.86 -8.17 0.82
CA ALA A 236 -8.02 -7.96 2.26
C ALA A 236 -6.80 -8.43 3.06
N ASP A 237 -6.18 -9.54 2.65
CA ASP A 237 -5.02 -10.13 3.32
C ASP A 237 -3.78 -9.25 3.16
N TYR A 238 -3.50 -8.82 1.92
CA TYR A 238 -2.39 -7.92 1.61
C TYR A 238 -2.54 -6.56 2.26
N VAL A 239 -3.74 -5.95 2.20
CA VAL A 239 -4.02 -4.66 2.85
C VAL A 239 -3.92 -4.78 4.38
N ALA A 240 -4.38 -5.88 4.98
CA ALA A 240 -4.23 -6.10 6.42
C ALA A 240 -2.75 -6.23 6.82
N ALA A 241 -1.95 -7.01 6.08
CA ALA A 241 -0.51 -7.13 6.30
C ALA A 241 0.20 -5.77 6.18
N PHE A 242 -0.20 -5.00 5.17
CA PHE A 242 0.31 -3.66 4.97
C PHE A 242 0.02 -2.71 6.14
N LEU A 243 -1.25 -2.62 6.56
CA LEU A 243 -1.69 -1.71 7.62
C LEU A 243 -1.15 -2.12 9.00
N HIS A 244 -1.01 -3.42 9.26
CA HIS A 244 -0.71 -3.93 10.59
C HIS A 244 0.75 -4.34 10.81
N VAL A 245 1.55 -4.45 9.73
CA VAL A 245 2.98 -4.80 9.83
C VAL A 245 3.84 -3.77 9.11
N LEU A 246 3.73 -3.69 7.78
CA LEU A 246 4.68 -2.90 6.98
C LEU A 246 4.62 -1.41 7.30
N LEU A 247 3.44 -0.81 7.27
CA LEU A 247 3.30 0.64 7.42
C LEU A 247 3.70 1.15 8.82
N PRO A 248 3.35 0.45 9.94
CA PRO A 248 3.90 0.79 11.26
C PRO A 248 5.42 0.80 11.31
N LEU A 249 6.06 -0.23 10.75
CA LEU A 249 7.53 -0.34 10.69
C LEU A 249 8.14 0.76 9.82
N ALA A 250 7.58 1.02 8.64
CA ALA A 250 8.06 2.04 7.72
C ALA A 250 8.01 3.44 8.35
N LEU A 251 6.92 3.76 9.06
CA LEU A 251 6.77 5.07 9.73
C LEU A 251 7.71 5.24 10.94
N GLU A 252 8.05 4.16 11.65
CA GLU A 252 9.05 4.20 12.72
C GLU A 252 10.47 4.26 12.17
N PHE A 253 10.76 3.50 11.10
CA PHE A 253 12.05 3.47 10.45
C PHE A 253 12.39 4.80 9.74
N ASP A 254 11.36 5.52 9.26
CA ASP A 254 11.48 6.79 8.54
C ASP A 254 12.50 6.72 7.38
N PRO A 255 12.26 5.90 6.34
CA PRO A 255 13.21 5.64 5.27
C PRO A 255 13.46 6.89 4.42
N GLU A 256 14.72 7.08 4.01
CA GLU A 256 15.12 8.12 3.05
C GLU A 256 14.86 7.70 1.59
N LEU A 257 14.79 6.40 1.35
CA LEU A 257 14.48 5.79 0.05
C LEU A 257 13.67 4.51 0.27
N VAL A 258 12.65 4.32 -0.55
CA VAL A 258 11.92 3.06 -0.65
C VAL A 258 12.23 2.41 -1.99
N LEU A 259 12.77 1.20 -1.97
CA LEU A 259 12.99 0.35 -3.12
C LEU A 259 11.98 -0.79 -3.10
N VAL A 260 11.46 -1.13 -4.25
CA VAL A 260 10.50 -2.24 -4.37
C VAL A 260 11.04 -3.28 -5.32
N SER A 261 11.24 -4.48 -4.79
CA SER A 261 11.48 -5.68 -5.58
C SER A 261 10.13 -6.22 -6.03
N ALA A 262 9.97 -6.15 -7.32
CA ALA A 262 8.68 -6.05 -7.95
C ALA A 262 8.29 -7.32 -8.77
N GLY A 263 8.02 -8.51 -8.14
CA GLY A 263 7.34 -9.66 -8.74
C GLY A 263 5.79 -9.56 -8.72
N PHE A 264 5.04 -9.85 -9.82
CA PHE A 264 3.55 -9.80 -9.89
C PHE A 264 2.91 -11.21 -9.90
N ASP A 265 3.65 -12.19 -9.53
CA ASP A 265 3.22 -13.57 -9.35
C ASP A 265 2.26 -13.78 -8.17
N SER A 266 2.13 -12.79 -7.29
CA SER A 266 1.04 -12.72 -6.29
C SER A 266 -0.29 -12.20 -6.87
N ALA A 267 -0.31 -11.78 -8.15
CA ALA A 267 -1.52 -11.30 -8.81
C ALA A 267 -2.49 -12.43 -9.17
N ILE A 268 -3.79 -12.07 -9.22
CA ILE A 268 -4.83 -13.00 -9.63
C ILE A 268 -4.56 -13.58 -11.03
N GLY A 269 -4.64 -14.91 -11.14
CA GLY A 269 -4.42 -15.61 -12.41
C GLY A 269 -3.00 -16.13 -12.62
N ASP A 270 -2.05 -15.72 -11.79
CA ASP A 270 -0.68 -16.23 -11.88
C ASP A 270 -0.63 -17.72 -11.49
N PRO A 271 -0.01 -18.58 -12.33
CA PRO A 271 0.03 -20.02 -12.09
C PRO A 271 0.97 -20.42 -10.94
N GLU A 272 2.06 -19.66 -10.72
CA GLU A 272 3.05 -19.97 -9.69
C GLU A 272 2.57 -19.51 -8.31
N GLY A 273 2.10 -18.26 -8.22
CA GLY A 273 1.70 -17.69 -6.95
C GLY A 273 0.39 -18.27 -6.42
N GLN A 274 -0.59 -18.49 -7.29
CA GLN A 274 -1.95 -18.92 -6.94
C GLN A 274 -2.62 -18.01 -5.90
N MET A 275 -2.24 -16.74 -5.88
CA MET A 275 -2.83 -15.70 -5.03
C MET A 275 -3.96 -14.98 -5.79
N ARG A 276 -4.62 -14.03 -5.11
CA ARG A 276 -5.80 -13.33 -5.64
C ARG A 276 -5.74 -11.81 -5.48
N ALA A 277 -4.53 -11.25 -5.34
CA ALA A 277 -4.36 -9.82 -5.34
C ALA A 277 -4.73 -9.26 -6.72
N THR A 278 -5.61 -8.26 -6.76
CA THR A 278 -6.03 -7.65 -8.03
C THR A 278 -5.09 -6.52 -8.43
N PRO A 279 -5.08 -6.07 -9.71
CA PRO A 279 -4.30 -4.92 -10.14
C PRO A 279 -4.54 -3.66 -9.29
N GLU A 280 -5.78 -3.44 -8.85
CA GLU A 280 -6.13 -2.32 -7.96
C GLU A 280 -5.43 -2.46 -6.60
N CYS A 281 -5.29 -3.68 -6.06
CA CYS A 281 -4.56 -3.90 -4.82
C CYS A 281 -3.12 -3.39 -4.94
N PHE A 282 -2.43 -3.74 -6.03
CA PHE A 282 -1.08 -3.21 -6.30
C PHE A 282 -1.06 -1.70 -6.45
N ALA A 283 -2.09 -1.08 -7.04
CA ALA A 283 -2.17 0.36 -7.08
C ALA A 283 -2.30 0.99 -5.69
N HIS A 284 -3.12 0.40 -4.80
CA HIS A 284 -3.21 0.82 -3.41
C HIS A 284 -1.89 0.64 -2.66
N LEU A 285 -1.23 -0.52 -2.84
CA LEU A 285 0.09 -0.78 -2.28
C LEU A 285 1.15 0.13 -2.90
N THR A 286 1.00 0.56 -4.14
CA THR A 286 1.91 1.44 -4.92
C THR A 286 1.72 2.92 -4.61
N GLN A 287 0.53 3.38 -4.35
CA GLN A 287 0.49 4.62 -3.58
C GLN A 287 1.48 4.51 -2.43
N LEU A 288 1.86 3.30 -2.17
CA LEU A 288 2.75 2.85 -1.13
C LEU A 288 3.94 1.99 -1.63
N LEU A 289 3.91 1.07 -2.70
CA LEU A 289 5.01 0.17 -3.21
C LEU A 289 4.68 -0.71 -4.47
N GLN A 290 5.54 -1.55 -5.15
CA GLN A 290 5.31 -2.23 -6.48
C GLN A 290 5.85 -3.65 -6.86
N GLY A 291 5.37 -4.47 -7.99
CA GLY A 291 5.85 -5.76 -8.63
C GLY A 291 5.13 -6.71 -9.70
N GLY A 292 5.39 -7.95 -10.41
CA GLY A 292 4.81 -9.22 -11.02
C GLY A 292 5.08 -10.15 -12.25
N TYR A 293 4.39 -11.45 -12.58
CA TYR A 293 4.72 -12.50 -13.62
C TYR A 293 3.63 -12.96 -14.63
N HIS A 294 2.35 -12.92 -14.40
CA HIS A 294 1.34 -13.33 -15.39
C HIS A 294 1.20 -12.27 -16.48
N LEU A 295 1.46 -12.60 -17.77
CA LEU A 295 1.59 -11.62 -18.85
C LEU A 295 0.42 -10.63 -18.94
N GLU A 296 -0.81 -11.07 -18.79
CA GLU A 296 -1.99 -10.21 -18.83
C GLU A 296 -2.22 -9.52 -17.48
N SER A 297 -2.19 -10.24 -16.40
CA SER A 297 -2.29 -9.68 -15.03
C SER A 297 -1.08 -8.83 -14.69
N LEU A 298 0.14 -9.25 -15.09
CA LEU A 298 1.36 -8.49 -15.03
C LEU A 298 1.22 -7.13 -15.72
N ALA A 299 0.82 -7.14 -16.98
CA ALA A 299 0.72 -5.92 -17.77
C ALA A 299 -0.34 -4.95 -17.21
N GLN A 300 -1.46 -5.46 -16.72
CA GLN A 300 -2.49 -4.65 -16.06
C GLN A 300 -2.03 -4.11 -14.71
N SER A 301 -1.41 -4.95 -13.88
CA SER A 301 -0.89 -4.54 -12.57
C SER A 301 0.19 -3.46 -12.72
N VAL A 302 1.11 -3.60 -13.69
CA VAL A 302 2.09 -2.56 -14.01
C VAL A 302 1.41 -1.26 -14.45
N CYS A 303 0.38 -1.33 -15.30
CA CYS A 303 -0.35 -0.13 -15.72
C CYS A 303 -1.01 0.59 -14.55
N MET A 304 -1.72 -0.14 -13.69
CA MET A 304 -2.36 0.42 -12.48
C MET A 304 -1.34 1.07 -11.56
N MET A 305 -0.20 0.45 -11.43
CA MET A 305 0.94 0.90 -10.70
C MET A 305 1.53 2.20 -11.25
N VAL A 306 1.78 2.26 -12.55
CA VAL A 306 2.28 3.49 -13.21
C VAL A 306 1.27 4.63 -13.05
N GLN A 307 -0.04 4.35 -13.13
CA GLN A 307 -1.08 5.34 -12.84
C GLN A 307 -0.96 5.88 -11.41
N ALA A 308 -0.79 4.99 -10.42
CA ALA A 308 -0.60 5.40 -9.02
C ALA A 308 0.67 6.25 -8.84
N LEU A 309 1.80 5.87 -9.49
CA LEU A 309 3.03 6.69 -9.48
C LEU A 309 2.85 8.06 -10.12
N LEU A 310 2.06 8.12 -11.19
CA LEU A 310 1.71 9.39 -11.84
C LEU A 310 0.80 10.26 -10.96
N GLY A 311 0.23 9.71 -9.89
CA GLY A 311 -0.67 10.37 -8.97
C GLY A 311 -2.14 10.31 -9.41
N ASP A 312 -2.48 9.41 -10.31
CA ASP A 312 -3.88 9.16 -10.68
C ASP A 312 -4.66 8.58 -9.50
N PRO A 313 -5.96 8.88 -9.35
CA PRO A 313 -6.80 8.26 -8.36
C PRO A 313 -6.80 6.74 -8.51
N VAL A 314 -6.54 6.04 -7.42
CA VAL A 314 -6.55 4.57 -7.40
C VAL A 314 -7.99 4.09 -7.34
N PRO A 315 -8.45 3.17 -8.21
CA PRO A 315 -9.80 2.64 -8.14
C PRO A 315 -10.08 1.96 -6.80
N PRO A 316 -11.31 2.05 -6.25
CA PRO A 316 -11.63 1.41 -4.99
C PRO A 316 -11.51 -0.12 -5.10
N LEU A 317 -11.07 -0.76 -4.02
CA LEU A 317 -10.99 -2.21 -3.94
C LEU A 317 -12.39 -2.83 -3.96
N SER A 318 -12.57 -3.87 -4.75
CA SER A 318 -13.80 -4.64 -4.81
C SER A 318 -13.77 -5.86 -3.89
N GLY A 319 -14.94 -6.40 -3.54
CA GLY A 319 -15.08 -7.60 -2.73
C GLY A 319 -15.16 -7.32 -1.23
N VAL A 320 -15.26 -8.40 -0.45
CA VAL A 320 -15.36 -8.31 1.00
C VAL A 320 -13.99 -8.08 1.62
N MET A 321 -13.82 -6.97 2.32
CA MET A 321 -12.60 -6.65 3.04
C MET A 321 -12.60 -7.35 4.41
N ALA A 322 -12.27 -8.65 4.38
CA ALA A 322 -12.15 -9.51 5.55
C ALA A 322 -10.95 -10.45 5.36
N PRO A 323 -9.84 -10.22 6.07
CA PRO A 323 -8.68 -11.11 6.02
C PRO A 323 -9.04 -12.53 6.41
N CYS A 324 -8.45 -13.51 5.74
CA CYS A 324 -8.64 -14.91 6.09
C CYS A 324 -7.87 -15.28 7.37
N GLN A 325 -8.26 -16.38 8.00
CA GLN A 325 -7.66 -16.81 9.28
C GLN A 325 -6.15 -17.06 9.15
N SER A 326 -5.71 -17.69 8.07
CA SER A 326 -4.28 -17.96 7.83
C SER A 326 -3.46 -16.67 7.67
N ALA A 327 -4.02 -15.64 7.03
CA ALA A 327 -3.38 -14.32 6.93
C ALA A 327 -3.24 -13.65 8.31
N LEU A 328 -4.30 -13.71 9.13
CA LEU A 328 -4.26 -13.17 10.48
C LEU A 328 -3.21 -13.88 11.35
N GLU A 329 -3.08 -15.20 11.24
CA GLU A 329 -2.06 -15.99 11.93
C GLU A 329 -0.65 -15.60 11.50
N SER A 330 -0.41 -15.42 10.20
CA SER A 330 0.88 -14.94 9.67
C SER A 330 1.21 -13.55 10.17
N ILE A 331 0.27 -12.60 10.08
CA ILE A 331 0.42 -11.23 10.59
C ILE A 331 0.75 -11.25 12.09
N GLN A 332 0.06 -12.07 12.88
CA GLN A 332 0.31 -12.20 14.31
C GLN A 332 1.72 -12.74 14.60
N SER A 333 2.15 -13.77 13.87
CA SER A 333 3.47 -14.37 14.04
C SER A 333 4.59 -13.36 13.80
N VAL A 334 4.49 -12.60 12.69
CA VAL A 334 5.46 -11.54 12.37
C VAL A 334 5.46 -10.44 13.42
N ARG A 335 4.27 -9.99 13.84
CA ARG A 335 4.17 -8.96 14.88
C ARG A 335 4.80 -9.40 16.21
N ALA A 336 4.57 -10.66 16.61
CA ALA A 336 5.16 -11.21 17.82
C ALA A 336 6.69 -11.31 17.73
N ALA A 337 7.23 -11.70 16.58
CA ALA A 337 8.66 -11.79 16.34
C ALA A 337 9.34 -10.41 16.31
N GLN A 338 8.68 -9.41 15.73
CA GLN A 338 9.22 -8.07 15.54
C GLN A 338 8.94 -7.09 16.70
N ALA A 339 7.94 -7.34 17.54
CA ALA A 339 7.60 -6.46 18.67
C ALA A 339 8.77 -6.16 19.64
N PRO A 340 9.73 -7.09 19.91
CA PRO A 340 10.90 -6.75 20.71
C PRO A 340 11.80 -5.67 20.12
N HIS A 341 11.72 -5.42 18.81
CA HIS A 341 12.59 -4.53 18.06
C HIS A 341 11.93 -3.19 17.69
N TRP A 342 10.58 -3.15 17.61
CA TRP A 342 9.85 -2.00 17.07
C TRP A 342 8.76 -1.52 18.02
N MET A 343 8.85 -0.26 18.42
CA MET A 343 7.88 0.38 19.34
C MET A 343 6.47 0.43 18.74
N SER A 344 6.37 0.66 17.44
CA SER A 344 5.10 0.73 16.71
C SER A 344 4.28 -0.56 16.80
N LEU A 345 4.94 -1.72 16.89
CA LEU A 345 4.28 -3.00 17.05
C LEU A 345 3.94 -3.33 18.50
N GLN A 346 4.74 -2.88 19.46
CA GLN A 346 4.48 -3.05 20.91
C GLN A 346 3.19 -2.34 21.33
N GLN A 347 2.96 -1.12 20.83
CA GLN A 347 1.81 -0.29 21.19
C GLN A 347 0.46 -0.86 20.76
N GLN A 348 0.43 -1.77 19.81
CA GLN A 348 -0.79 -2.34 19.27
C GLN A 348 -1.21 -3.66 19.93
N GLY A 349 -0.64 -4.01 21.08
CA GLY A 349 -1.07 -5.15 21.90
C GLY A 349 -0.62 -6.51 21.38
N ALA A 350 0.64 -6.66 20.95
CA ALA A 350 1.25 -7.96 20.71
C ALA A 350 1.47 -8.68 22.05
N SER A 351 0.57 -9.57 22.43
CA SER A 351 0.81 -10.49 23.56
C SER A 351 1.86 -11.54 23.16
N PRO A 352 2.79 -11.92 24.04
CA PRO A 352 3.76 -12.96 23.76
C PRO A 352 3.03 -14.29 23.50
N VAL A 353 3.34 -14.91 22.39
CA VAL A 353 2.80 -16.22 21.99
C VAL A 353 3.34 -17.29 22.94
N LEU A 354 2.47 -17.99 23.63
CA LEU A 354 2.79 -19.30 24.21
C LEU A 354 3.03 -20.28 23.05
N SER A 355 4.13 -20.99 23.14
CA SER A 355 4.67 -21.95 22.14
C SER A 355 3.61 -22.77 21.41
N PRO A 356 3.78 -23.07 20.12
CA PRO A 356 2.80 -23.80 19.33
C PRO A 356 2.63 -25.21 19.85
N SER A 357 1.40 -25.56 20.22
CA SER A 357 0.99 -26.95 20.39
C SER A 357 1.04 -27.62 19.03
N THR A 358 1.85 -28.67 18.93
CA THR A 358 1.88 -29.60 17.80
C THR A 358 0.48 -30.18 17.58
N CYS A 359 -0.25 -29.65 16.62
CA CYS A 359 -1.46 -30.30 16.11
C CYS A 359 -1.08 -31.33 15.05
N SER A 360 -1.35 -32.58 15.36
CA SER A 360 -1.24 -33.72 14.47
C SER A 360 -2.12 -33.58 13.23
N LEU A 361 -1.50 -33.84 12.09
CA LEU A 361 -2.12 -33.88 10.76
C LEU A 361 -3.02 -35.12 10.64
N GLU A 362 -4.32 -34.92 10.51
CA GLU A 362 -5.20 -35.90 9.84
C GLU A 362 -6.23 -35.19 8.97
N GLY A 363 -6.34 -35.63 7.71
CA GLY A 363 -7.49 -35.38 6.86
C GLY A 363 -7.32 -34.42 5.70
N ARG A 364 -6.87 -34.95 4.57
CA ARG A 364 -6.90 -34.31 3.25
C ARG A 364 -8.32 -34.32 2.69
N PRO A 365 -8.95 -33.21 2.30
CA PRO A 365 -10.00 -33.25 1.29
C PRO A 365 -9.39 -33.00 -0.09
N SER A 366 -9.60 -33.94 -1.00
CA SER A 366 -9.34 -33.79 -2.43
C SER A 366 -10.24 -32.70 -3.00
N GLY A 367 -9.63 -31.60 -3.49
CA GLY A 367 -10.33 -30.51 -4.15
C GLY A 367 -10.74 -30.84 -5.58
N PRO A 368 -11.74 -30.19 -6.12
CA PRO A 368 -12.21 -30.40 -7.49
C PRO A 368 -11.25 -29.82 -8.53
N THR A 369 -11.15 -30.55 -9.63
CA THR A 369 -10.27 -30.35 -10.79
C THR A 369 -10.31 -28.96 -11.43
N CYS A 370 -9.15 -28.51 -11.86
CA CYS A 370 -8.77 -27.21 -12.44
C CYS A 370 -9.56 -26.64 -13.66
N LYS A 371 -10.60 -27.28 -14.16
CA LYS A 371 -11.27 -26.83 -15.38
C LYS A 371 -12.40 -25.79 -15.17
N ALA A 372 -12.94 -25.68 -13.96
CA ALA A 372 -13.97 -24.68 -13.66
C ALA A 372 -13.36 -23.29 -13.30
N GLY A 373 -12.11 -23.23 -12.86
CA GLY A 373 -11.43 -22.01 -12.47
C GLY A 373 -11.07 -21.08 -13.64
N ALA A 374 -10.64 -21.66 -14.78
CA ALA A 374 -10.19 -20.88 -15.94
C ALA A 374 -11.32 -20.05 -16.61
N ALA A 375 -12.54 -20.57 -16.67
CA ALA A 375 -13.68 -19.85 -17.27
C ALA A 375 -14.17 -18.70 -16.38
N VAL A 376 -14.09 -18.85 -15.04
CA VAL A 376 -14.45 -17.78 -14.07
C VAL A 376 -13.36 -16.70 -14.05
N LEU A 377 -12.10 -17.09 -14.20
CA LEU A 377 -10.96 -16.17 -14.29
C LEU A 377 -11.01 -15.34 -15.57
N SER A 378 -11.30 -15.96 -16.74
CA SER A 378 -11.46 -15.23 -18.00
C SER A 378 -12.60 -14.21 -17.93
N SER A 379 -13.74 -14.57 -17.31
CA SER A 379 -14.88 -13.66 -17.14
C SER A 379 -14.59 -12.50 -16.17
N LEU A 380 -13.74 -12.71 -15.15
CA LEU A 380 -13.27 -11.65 -14.24
C LEU A 380 -12.25 -10.74 -14.93
N MET A 381 -11.36 -11.30 -15.75
CA MET A 381 -10.36 -10.55 -16.51
C MET A 381 -11.01 -9.69 -17.61
N ASP A 382 -12.07 -10.17 -18.25
CA ASP A 382 -12.85 -9.39 -19.22
C ASP A 382 -13.60 -8.20 -18.58
N GLN A 383 -13.86 -8.24 -17.27
CA GLN A 383 -14.45 -7.15 -16.50
C GLN A 383 -13.42 -6.13 -16.01
N LEU A 384 -12.13 -6.47 -16.00
CA LEU A 384 -11.02 -5.58 -15.66
C LEU A 384 -10.64 -4.67 -16.84
N CYS A 385 -11.63 -3.98 -17.42
CA CYS A 385 -11.35 -2.93 -18.39
C CYS A 385 -10.67 -1.76 -17.66
N LEU A 386 -9.40 -1.52 -17.98
CA LEU A 386 -8.73 -0.26 -17.63
C LEU A 386 -9.49 0.90 -18.28
N HIS A 387 -10.40 1.50 -17.53
CA HIS A 387 -10.92 2.80 -17.90
C HIS A 387 -9.76 3.79 -17.77
N ALA A 388 -9.52 4.58 -18.80
CA ALA A 388 -8.57 5.69 -18.74
C ALA A 388 -9.02 6.59 -17.56
N THR A 389 -8.32 6.49 -16.44
CA THR A 389 -8.59 7.37 -15.29
C THR A 389 -8.23 8.79 -15.71
N PRO A 390 -9.12 9.76 -15.55
CA PRO A 390 -8.80 11.13 -15.85
C PRO A 390 -7.61 11.58 -14.98
N PRO A 391 -6.75 12.47 -15.47
CA PRO A 391 -5.65 12.99 -14.68
C PRO A 391 -6.20 13.59 -13.38
N VAL A 392 -5.44 13.45 -12.28
CA VAL A 392 -5.82 13.97 -10.95
C VAL A 392 -6.17 15.46 -11.06
N ARG A 393 -7.39 15.77 -10.70
CA ARG A 393 -7.87 17.16 -10.61
C ARG A 393 -8.30 17.44 -9.19
N THR A 394 -7.51 18.26 -8.50
CA THR A 394 -7.86 18.76 -7.17
C THR A 394 -8.37 20.18 -7.31
N ALA A 395 -9.48 20.50 -6.68
CA ALA A 395 -10.05 21.84 -6.68
C ALA A 395 -10.03 22.44 -5.27
N VAL A 396 -9.77 23.75 -5.20
CA VAL A 396 -9.80 24.53 -3.97
C VAL A 396 -10.83 25.63 -4.11
N VAL A 397 -11.74 25.70 -3.16
CA VAL A 397 -12.83 26.66 -3.07
C VAL A 397 -12.68 27.44 -1.76
N LEU A 398 -12.51 28.76 -1.86
CA LEU A 398 -12.43 29.63 -0.70
C LEU A 398 -13.59 30.67 -0.73
N THR A 399 -14.12 30.93 0.44
CA THR A 399 -15.19 31.94 0.64
C THR A 399 -14.68 33.32 0.27
N VAL A 400 -13.47 33.65 0.74
CA VAL A 400 -12.79 34.91 0.41
C VAL A 400 -11.54 34.56 -0.42
N PRO A 401 -11.41 35.12 -1.63
CA PRO A 401 -10.22 34.92 -2.45
C PRO A 401 -8.98 35.43 -1.72
N ASP A 402 -8.06 34.50 -1.38
CA ASP A 402 -6.75 34.86 -0.83
C ASP A 402 -5.73 34.96 -1.97
N ALA A 403 -5.30 36.19 -2.28
CA ALA A 403 -4.30 36.48 -3.29
C ALA A 403 -2.91 35.95 -2.93
N THR A 404 -2.67 35.63 -1.64
CA THR A 404 -1.38 35.09 -1.15
C THR A 404 -1.29 33.56 -1.26
N LEU A 405 -2.43 32.87 -1.46
CA LEU A 405 -2.46 31.42 -1.63
C LEU A 405 -1.94 31.02 -3.01
N VAL A 406 -0.69 30.60 -3.06
CA VAL A 406 -0.06 30.03 -4.25
C VAL A 406 -0.36 28.54 -4.29
N LEU A 407 -1.19 28.11 -5.22
CA LEU A 407 -1.52 26.70 -5.47
C LEU A 407 -0.57 26.09 -6.52
N PRO A 408 -0.37 24.77 -6.52
CA PRO A 408 0.28 24.08 -7.64
C PRO A 408 -0.41 24.40 -8.97
N PRO A 409 0.31 24.43 -10.11
CA PRO A 409 -0.25 24.87 -11.40
C PRO A 409 -1.44 24.02 -11.88
N ASP A 410 -1.51 22.75 -11.48
CA ASP A 410 -2.55 21.81 -11.91
C ASP A 410 -3.72 21.71 -10.89
N VAL A 411 -3.68 22.46 -9.79
CA VAL A 411 -4.77 22.54 -8.82
C VAL A 411 -5.72 23.66 -9.24
N LEU A 412 -6.99 23.32 -9.40
CA LEU A 412 -8.01 24.26 -9.86
C LEU A 412 -8.45 25.18 -8.72
N ARG A 413 -8.37 26.50 -8.92
CA ARG A 413 -9.10 27.46 -8.08
C ARG A 413 -10.51 27.61 -8.67
N GLN A 414 -11.52 27.23 -7.91
CA GLN A 414 -12.90 27.22 -8.36
C GLN A 414 -13.69 28.35 -7.70
N GLU A 415 -14.31 29.20 -8.52
CA GLU A 415 -15.14 30.32 -8.05
C GLU A 415 -16.65 30.07 -8.27
N ALA A 416 -17.00 29.03 -9.03
CA ALA A 416 -18.37 28.65 -9.28
C ALA A 416 -19.08 28.20 -8.00
N SER A 417 -20.39 28.45 -7.96
CA SER A 417 -21.26 28.13 -6.83
C SER A 417 -22.54 27.49 -7.34
N ALA A 418 -23.16 26.65 -6.53
CA ALA A 418 -24.52 26.17 -6.78
C ALA A 418 -25.52 27.36 -6.85
N PRO A 419 -26.67 27.22 -7.54
CA PRO A 419 -27.69 28.26 -7.60
C PRO A 419 -28.12 28.69 -6.19
N ARG A 420 -28.32 30.01 -6.00
CA ARG A 420 -28.63 30.58 -4.68
C ARG A 420 -29.91 29.95 -4.09
N GLU A 421 -30.95 29.80 -4.90
CA GLU A 421 -32.23 29.21 -4.48
C GLU A 421 -32.05 27.77 -3.96
N GLU A 422 -31.23 26.95 -4.63
CA GLU A 422 -30.88 25.59 -4.22
C GLU A 422 -30.10 25.62 -2.92
N THR A 423 -29.09 26.50 -2.82
CA THR A 423 -28.27 26.66 -1.63
C THR A 423 -29.10 27.05 -0.41
N GLU A 424 -30.02 28.00 -0.58
CA GLU A 424 -30.95 28.41 0.47
C GLU A 424 -31.91 27.29 0.89
N ALA A 425 -32.33 26.43 -0.05
CA ALA A 425 -33.14 25.25 0.28
C ALA A 425 -32.39 24.25 1.17
N TRP A 426 -31.13 24.00 0.89
CA TRP A 426 -30.28 23.14 1.72
C TRP A 426 -29.92 23.79 3.07
N ALA A 427 -29.78 25.13 3.13
CA ALA A 427 -29.45 25.84 4.35
C ALA A 427 -30.62 25.95 5.35
N ARG A 428 -31.88 25.85 4.88
CA ARG A 428 -33.10 26.08 5.69
C ARG A 428 -33.15 25.41 7.05
N PRO A 429 -32.69 24.14 7.21
CA PRO A 429 -32.73 23.47 8.51
C PRO A 429 -31.80 24.09 9.56
N HIS A 430 -30.87 24.96 9.17
CA HIS A 430 -29.76 25.40 10.01
C HIS A 430 -29.69 26.94 10.09
N GLU A 431 -29.98 27.52 11.26
CA GLU A 431 -29.85 28.95 11.49
C GLU A 431 -28.44 29.50 11.24
N SER A 432 -27.41 28.74 11.54
CA SER A 432 -26.00 29.12 11.34
C SER A 432 -25.62 29.33 9.88
N LEU A 433 -26.39 28.77 8.95
CA LEU A 433 -26.21 28.91 7.51
C LEU A 433 -26.99 30.10 6.90
N ALA A 434 -27.83 30.80 7.68
CA ALA A 434 -28.64 31.90 7.19
C ALA A 434 -27.84 33.18 6.88
N GLN A 435 -26.60 33.28 7.37
CA GLN A 435 -25.73 34.42 7.08
C GLN A 435 -25.20 34.39 5.64
N ASP A 436 -25.18 35.51 4.95
CA ASP A 436 -24.72 35.58 3.55
C ASP A 436 -23.34 34.94 3.31
N LYS A 437 -22.42 35.14 4.24
CA LYS A 437 -21.07 34.56 4.16
C LYS A 437 -21.11 33.03 4.23
N ALA A 438 -21.84 32.45 5.19
CA ALA A 438 -22.00 31.02 5.33
C ALA A 438 -22.76 30.40 4.15
N LEU A 439 -23.78 31.09 3.65
CA LEU A 439 -24.54 30.69 2.48
C LEU A 439 -23.67 30.70 1.20
N THR A 440 -22.79 31.67 1.05
CA THR A 440 -21.85 31.74 -0.08
C THR A 440 -20.85 30.58 -0.01
N ALA A 441 -20.28 30.31 1.17
CA ALA A 441 -19.38 29.15 1.40
C ALA A 441 -20.08 27.82 1.06
N LEU A 442 -21.32 27.65 1.55
CA LEU A 442 -22.12 26.47 1.29
C LEU A 442 -22.38 26.27 -0.21
N GLY A 443 -22.78 27.32 -0.94
CA GLY A 443 -23.04 27.21 -2.38
C GLY A 443 -21.81 26.79 -3.18
N LYS A 444 -20.65 27.34 -2.84
CA LYS A 444 -19.36 26.92 -3.43
C LYS A 444 -19.01 25.48 -3.09
N LEU A 445 -19.21 25.06 -1.84
CA LEU A 445 -19.00 23.67 -1.39
C LEU A 445 -19.91 22.70 -2.12
N LEU A 446 -21.20 23.00 -2.26
CA LEU A 446 -22.16 22.13 -2.97
C LEU A 446 -21.73 21.91 -4.43
N TYR A 447 -21.30 22.96 -5.10
CA TYR A 447 -20.80 22.87 -6.47
C TYR A 447 -19.54 22.00 -6.57
N LEU A 448 -18.62 22.14 -5.62
CA LEU A 448 -17.42 21.30 -5.55
C LEU A 448 -17.75 19.83 -5.27
N LEU A 449 -18.65 19.58 -4.32
CA LEU A 449 -19.09 18.24 -3.93
C LEU A 449 -19.74 17.50 -5.10
N ASP A 450 -20.64 18.17 -5.82
CA ASP A 450 -21.26 17.62 -7.03
C ASP A 450 -20.19 17.31 -8.09
N GLY A 451 -19.23 18.21 -8.30
CA GLY A 451 -18.11 17.99 -9.21
C GLY A 451 -17.23 16.78 -8.85
N ILE A 452 -17.07 16.47 -7.56
CA ILE A 452 -16.36 15.26 -7.09
C ILE A 452 -17.20 14.01 -7.40
N LEU A 453 -18.49 14.04 -7.10
CA LEU A 453 -19.38 12.89 -7.31
C LEU A 453 -19.60 12.60 -8.79
N ASP A 454 -19.67 13.64 -9.62
CA ASP A 454 -19.77 13.52 -11.09
C ASP A 454 -18.44 13.15 -11.77
N GLY A 455 -17.34 13.06 -11.00
CA GLY A 455 -16.01 12.72 -11.53
C GLY A 455 -15.35 13.84 -12.35
N GLN A 456 -15.82 15.09 -12.23
CA GLN A 456 -15.21 16.26 -12.87
C GLN A 456 -13.90 16.65 -12.19
N VAL A 457 -13.81 16.44 -10.88
CA VAL A 457 -12.61 16.55 -10.04
C VAL A 457 -12.51 15.32 -9.16
N SER A 458 -11.30 14.95 -8.75
CA SER A 458 -11.08 13.76 -7.89
C SER A 458 -11.25 14.12 -6.41
N SER A 459 -10.73 15.27 -5.98
CA SER A 459 -10.74 15.69 -4.59
C SER A 459 -10.88 17.21 -4.46
N GLY A 460 -11.17 17.68 -3.26
CA GLY A 460 -11.32 19.10 -3.05
C GLY A 460 -11.11 19.57 -1.62
N ILE A 461 -10.92 20.89 -1.50
CA ILE A 461 -10.84 21.62 -0.24
C ILE A 461 -11.84 22.76 -0.31
N ALA A 462 -12.66 22.89 0.72
CA ALA A 462 -13.57 24.00 0.90
C ALA A 462 -13.40 24.62 2.29
N ASP A 463 -13.51 25.93 2.38
CA ASP A 463 -13.56 26.60 3.67
C ASP A 463 -15.00 26.89 4.11
N THR A 464 -15.19 27.07 5.40
CA THR A 464 -16.47 27.44 6.00
C THR A 464 -16.24 28.33 7.23
N PRO A 465 -17.12 29.30 7.52
CA PRO A 465 -17.07 30.02 8.78
C PRO A 465 -17.23 29.06 9.98
N ALA A 466 -16.44 29.24 11.03
CA ALA A 466 -16.43 28.37 12.20
C ALA A 466 -17.83 28.08 12.80
N PRO A 467 -18.74 29.08 12.99
CA PRO A 467 -20.08 28.81 13.52
C PRO A 467 -20.97 27.98 12.60
N ALA A 468 -20.63 27.91 11.31
CA ALA A 468 -21.39 27.16 10.31
C ALA A 468 -20.84 25.75 10.04
N ALA A 469 -19.65 25.41 10.54
CA ALA A 469 -18.93 24.19 10.17
C ALA A 469 -19.74 22.90 10.37
N ALA A 470 -20.39 22.73 11.52
CA ALA A 470 -21.21 21.54 11.80
C ALA A 470 -22.42 21.44 10.86
N ALA A 471 -23.10 22.57 10.59
CA ALA A 471 -24.24 22.62 9.67
C ALA A 471 -23.82 22.40 8.22
N THR A 472 -22.68 22.96 7.80
CA THR A 472 -22.08 22.74 6.47
C THR A 472 -21.76 21.27 6.27
N LEU A 473 -21.20 20.61 7.28
CA LEU A 473 -20.88 19.18 7.23
C LEU A 473 -22.15 18.31 7.14
N ASP A 474 -23.21 18.64 7.90
CA ASP A 474 -24.51 17.95 7.81
C ASP A 474 -25.09 18.06 6.40
N VAL A 475 -25.09 19.26 5.83
CA VAL A 475 -25.57 19.47 4.46
C VAL A 475 -24.71 18.70 3.45
N ALA A 476 -23.38 18.68 3.61
CA ALA A 476 -22.48 17.94 2.73
C ALA A 476 -22.78 16.42 2.76
N ILE A 477 -23.03 15.85 3.94
CA ILE A 477 -23.43 14.44 4.10
C ILE A 477 -24.74 14.16 3.36
N ARG A 478 -25.79 14.96 3.63
CA ARG A 478 -27.11 14.78 3.02
C ARG A 478 -27.07 14.97 1.51
N ARG A 479 -26.34 15.98 1.03
CA ARG A 479 -26.15 16.22 -0.41
C ARG A 479 -25.45 15.04 -1.06
N GLY A 480 -24.34 14.55 -0.48
CA GLY A 480 -23.60 13.40 -1.01
C GLY A 480 -24.46 12.15 -1.13
N LEU A 481 -25.24 11.85 -0.08
CA LEU A 481 -26.18 10.72 -0.08
C LEU A 481 -27.33 10.89 -1.08
N SER A 482 -27.83 12.12 -1.28
CA SER A 482 -28.90 12.40 -2.24
C SER A 482 -28.40 12.41 -3.69
N HIS A 483 -27.14 12.73 -3.91
CA HIS A 483 -26.48 12.75 -5.22
C HIS A 483 -26.04 11.36 -5.70
N GLY A 484 -26.21 10.33 -4.86
CA GLY A 484 -26.01 8.93 -5.27
C GLY A 484 -24.92 8.15 -4.53
N ALA A 485 -24.15 8.80 -3.63
CA ALA A 485 -23.21 8.06 -2.78
C ALA A 485 -23.99 7.04 -1.92
N GLN A 486 -23.56 5.78 -1.97
CA GLN A 486 -24.18 4.72 -1.17
C GLN A 486 -23.58 4.65 0.24
N ARG A 487 -22.26 4.89 0.34
CA ARG A 487 -21.50 4.85 1.58
C ARG A 487 -20.59 6.06 1.71
N LEU A 488 -20.72 6.78 2.81
CA LEU A 488 -20.00 8.00 3.08
C LEU A 488 -19.23 7.88 4.41
N LEU A 489 -17.92 8.04 4.35
CA LEU A 489 -17.08 8.12 5.54
C LEU A 489 -16.90 9.59 5.93
N CYS A 490 -17.25 9.91 7.16
CA CYS A 490 -17.01 11.22 7.74
C CYS A 490 -15.98 11.11 8.87
N VAL A 491 -14.81 11.69 8.68
CA VAL A 491 -13.75 11.78 9.69
C VAL A 491 -13.67 13.21 10.20
N VAL A 492 -13.97 13.38 11.46
CA VAL A 492 -14.05 14.71 12.10
C VAL A 492 -12.97 14.86 13.14
N LEU A 493 -12.29 15.99 13.11
CA LEU A 493 -11.27 16.36 14.09
C LEU A 493 -11.72 17.62 14.84
N GLY A 494 -11.62 17.55 16.17
CA GLY A 494 -12.08 18.64 17.02
C GLY A 494 -13.52 18.50 17.47
N GLN A 495 -14.10 19.61 17.92
CA GLN A 495 -15.45 19.64 18.51
C GLN A 495 -16.53 19.90 17.45
N LEU A 496 -16.74 18.92 16.58
CA LEU A 496 -17.87 18.92 15.66
C LEU A 496 -18.81 17.78 16.03
N ASP A 497 -20.03 18.09 16.43
CA ASP A 497 -21.01 17.10 16.83
C ASP A 497 -21.64 16.41 15.60
N ARG A 498 -21.93 15.12 15.76
CA ARG A 498 -22.70 14.36 14.77
C ARG A 498 -24.12 14.94 14.65
N PRO A 499 -24.65 15.13 13.43
CA PRO A 499 -26.04 15.50 13.23
C PRO A 499 -26.99 14.56 13.97
N LEU A 500 -27.94 15.12 14.75
CA LEU A 500 -28.80 14.35 15.67
C LEU A 500 -29.72 13.37 14.97
N ASP A 501 -30.15 13.69 13.76
CA ASP A 501 -31.06 12.90 12.94
C ASP A 501 -30.36 12.04 11.86
N LEU A 502 -29.03 11.95 11.92
CA LEU A 502 -28.27 11.07 11.05
C LEU A 502 -28.52 9.61 11.49
N THR A 503 -29.11 8.81 10.61
CA THR A 503 -29.49 7.42 10.87
C THR A 503 -28.28 6.48 10.89
N ASP A 504 -28.36 5.41 11.70
CA ASP A 504 -27.37 4.33 11.72
C ASP A 504 -27.77 3.19 10.75
N ASP A 505 -28.07 3.57 9.50
CA ASP A 505 -28.54 2.67 8.43
C ASP A 505 -27.41 2.01 7.63
N GLY A 506 -26.16 2.24 8.00
CA GLY A 506 -24.98 1.70 7.31
C GLY A 506 -24.50 2.54 6.12
N ARG A 507 -25.16 3.67 5.83
CA ARG A 507 -24.77 4.55 4.72
C ARG A 507 -23.72 5.59 5.13
N THR A 508 -23.63 5.92 6.43
CA THR A 508 -22.66 6.89 6.93
C THR A 508 -21.86 6.30 8.09
N LEU A 509 -20.54 6.25 7.95
CA LEU A 509 -19.62 5.95 9.04
C LEU A 509 -19.07 7.27 9.59
N TRP A 510 -19.38 7.56 10.84
CA TRP A 510 -18.93 8.77 11.55
C TRP A 510 -17.79 8.43 12.52
N LEU A 511 -16.61 8.98 12.26
CA LEU A 511 -15.43 8.86 13.11
C LEU A 511 -15.06 10.24 13.68
N ASN A 512 -15.22 10.43 14.98
CA ASN A 512 -14.80 11.65 15.65
C ASN A 512 -13.46 11.41 16.37
N ILE A 513 -12.41 12.08 15.94
CA ILE A 513 -11.08 12.12 16.57
C ILE A 513 -10.93 13.48 17.29
N GLY A 514 -11.09 13.50 18.57
CA GLY A 514 -11.14 14.72 19.39
C GLY A 514 -12.32 14.76 20.35
N GLY A 515 -13.02 13.62 20.45
CA GLY A 515 -14.06 13.42 21.46
C GLY A 515 -13.52 13.44 22.88
N LYS A 516 -14.41 13.59 23.86
CA LYS A 516 -14.03 13.62 25.29
C LYS A 516 -13.54 12.28 25.80
N GLU A 517 -14.06 11.20 25.25
CA GLU A 517 -13.74 9.81 25.65
C GLU A 517 -13.87 8.84 24.47
N ALA A 518 -13.22 7.68 24.61
CA ALA A 518 -13.35 6.61 23.64
C ALA A 518 -14.72 5.94 23.76
N ALA A 519 -15.53 6.00 22.71
CA ALA A 519 -16.86 5.42 22.67
C ALA A 519 -17.22 4.86 21.29
N ALA A 520 -17.78 3.67 21.26
CA ALA A 520 -18.50 3.13 20.09
C ALA A 520 -19.99 3.15 20.42
N LEU A 521 -20.66 4.25 20.09
CA LEU A 521 -22.09 4.43 20.34
C LEU A 521 -22.92 3.50 19.45
N SER A 522 -22.42 3.25 18.24
CA SER A 522 -22.87 2.19 17.33
C SER A 522 -21.68 1.70 16.52
N MET A 523 -21.90 0.71 15.64
CA MET A 523 -20.85 0.29 14.69
C MET A 523 -20.52 1.36 13.64
N PHE A 524 -21.37 2.36 13.47
CA PHE A 524 -21.20 3.47 12.50
C PHE A 524 -20.98 4.83 13.18
N HIS A 525 -20.95 4.88 14.52
CA HIS A 525 -20.72 6.10 15.28
C HIS A 525 -19.64 5.86 16.34
N ILE A 526 -18.43 6.30 16.03
CA ILE A 526 -17.24 6.02 16.81
C ILE A 526 -16.58 7.35 17.22
N SER A 527 -16.22 7.46 18.48
CA SER A 527 -15.50 8.61 19.04
C SER A 527 -14.21 8.14 19.70
N MET A 528 -13.14 8.88 19.51
CA MET A 528 -11.84 8.67 20.12
C MET A 528 -11.29 10.02 20.60
N PRO A 529 -10.67 10.09 21.80
CA PRO A 529 -9.93 11.28 22.22
C PRO A 529 -8.83 11.62 21.20
N LEU A 530 -8.50 12.91 21.09
CA LEU A 530 -7.38 13.33 20.26
C LEU A 530 -6.09 12.77 20.87
N PRO A 531 -5.30 11.97 20.12
CA PRO A 531 -4.05 11.45 20.63
C PRO A 531 -3.04 12.54 20.98
N GLY A 532 -2.41 12.40 22.17
CA GLY A 532 -1.50 13.41 22.69
C GLY A 532 -0.09 13.37 22.12
N THR A 533 0.26 12.28 21.41
CA THR A 533 1.59 12.06 20.87
C THR A 533 1.53 11.71 19.37
N ASN A 534 2.64 11.89 18.66
CA ASN A 534 2.72 11.50 17.27
C ASN A 534 2.52 9.98 17.05
N GLY A 535 3.08 9.15 17.93
CA GLY A 535 2.85 7.70 17.90
C GLY A 535 1.41 7.32 18.21
N GLY A 536 0.75 8.01 19.14
CA GLY A 536 -0.69 7.85 19.41
C GLY A 536 -1.54 8.18 18.18
N PHE A 537 -1.23 9.29 17.50
CA PHE A 537 -1.89 9.70 16.27
C PHE A 537 -1.72 8.66 15.16
N LEU A 538 -0.49 8.21 14.90
CA LEU A 538 -0.21 7.18 13.90
C LEU A 538 -0.90 5.85 14.25
N SER A 539 -0.88 5.44 15.53
CA SER A 539 -1.57 4.24 15.99
C SER A 539 -3.09 4.34 15.82
N CYS A 540 -3.68 5.52 16.03
CA CYS A 540 -5.10 5.76 15.76
C CYS A 540 -5.42 5.60 14.27
N ILE A 541 -4.63 6.23 13.39
CA ILE A 541 -4.86 6.12 11.94
C ILE A 541 -4.71 4.67 11.47
N LEU A 542 -3.60 4.01 11.80
CA LEU A 542 -3.26 2.68 11.30
C LEU A 542 -4.09 1.58 11.97
N GLY A 543 -4.36 1.71 13.26
CA GLY A 543 -5.05 0.70 14.06
C GLY A 543 -6.57 0.83 14.11
N LEU A 544 -7.14 1.97 13.67
CA LEU A 544 -8.58 2.21 13.72
C LEU A 544 -9.11 2.82 12.43
N VAL A 545 -8.63 4.02 12.04
CA VAL A 545 -9.26 4.80 10.94
C VAL A 545 -9.16 4.07 9.60
N LEU A 546 -7.95 3.68 9.18
CA LEU A 546 -7.75 3.01 7.89
C LEU A 546 -8.38 1.61 7.83
N PRO A 547 -8.25 0.74 8.85
CA PRO A 547 -8.97 -0.53 8.85
C PRO A 547 -10.49 -0.37 8.73
N LEU A 548 -11.07 0.63 9.39
CA LEU A 548 -12.49 0.94 9.26
C LEU A 548 -12.83 1.48 7.87
N ALA A 549 -12.00 2.38 7.32
CA ALA A 549 -12.20 2.96 6.00
C ALA A 549 -12.15 1.88 4.90
N TYR A 550 -11.14 1.01 4.92
CA TYR A 550 -11.04 -0.12 3.98
C TYR A 550 -12.15 -1.15 4.17
N GLY A 551 -12.55 -1.43 5.41
CA GLY A 551 -13.68 -2.32 5.71
C GLY A 551 -15.03 -1.73 5.29
N PHE A 552 -15.20 -0.43 5.37
CA PHE A 552 -16.42 0.28 4.99
C PHE A 552 -16.53 0.51 3.48
N GLN A 553 -15.40 0.70 2.79
CA GLN A 553 -15.32 0.97 1.34
C GLN A 553 -16.23 2.14 0.93
N PRO A 554 -15.93 3.39 1.37
CA PRO A 554 -16.79 4.55 1.08
C PRO A 554 -16.69 4.99 -0.39
N ASP A 555 -17.79 5.52 -0.92
CA ASP A 555 -17.82 6.20 -2.22
C ASP A 555 -17.28 7.63 -2.13
N LEU A 556 -17.30 8.21 -0.93
CA LEU A 556 -16.84 9.56 -0.64
C LEU A 556 -16.31 9.62 0.80
N VAL A 557 -15.19 10.32 0.99
CA VAL A 557 -14.68 10.68 2.32
C VAL A 557 -14.85 12.18 2.53
N LEU A 558 -15.49 12.56 3.63
CA LEU A 558 -15.52 13.92 4.14
C LEU A 558 -14.57 14.03 5.34
N VAL A 559 -13.63 14.96 5.31
CA VAL A 559 -12.74 15.26 6.42
C VAL A 559 -13.10 16.64 6.97
N GLY A 560 -13.65 16.69 8.17
CA GLY A 560 -13.99 17.95 8.85
C GLY A 560 -12.91 18.36 9.84
N LEU A 561 -12.20 19.45 9.56
CA LEU A 561 -11.23 20.04 10.49
C LEU A 561 -11.95 21.17 11.24
N GLY A 562 -12.43 20.87 12.44
CA GLY A 562 -13.18 21.82 13.28
C GLY A 562 -12.28 22.80 14.03
N PRO A 563 -12.91 23.73 14.82
CA PRO A 563 -12.17 24.71 15.61
C PRO A 563 -11.18 24.04 16.55
N ALA A 564 -9.95 24.56 16.57
CA ALA A 564 -8.90 24.04 17.42
C ALA A 564 -8.80 22.49 17.34
N HIS A 565 -8.80 21.94 16.12
CA HIS A 565 -8.74 20.49 15.88
C HIS A 565 -7.52 19.80 16.52
N GLY A 566 -6.54 20.55 17.01
CA GLY A 566 -5.42 20.07 17.81
C GLY A 566 -4.34 19.30 17.04
N LEU A 567 -4.50 19.07 15.74
CA LEU A 567 -3.47 18.49 14.90
C LEU A 567 -2.53 19.55 14.34
N GLN A 568 -1.30 19.14 14.09
CA GLN A 568 -0.36 19.93 13.27
C GLN A 568 -0.71 19.78 11.79
N ASP A 569 -0.40 20.80 10.98
CA ASP A 569 -0.64 20.78 9.52
C ASP A 569 -0.11 19.52 8.82
N PRO A 570 1.13 19.02 9.12
CA PRO A 570 1.62 17.77 8.54
C PRO A 570 0.78 16.54 8.89
N GLN A 571 0.25 16.46 10.11
CA GLN A 571 -0.61 15.36 10.55
C GLN A 571 -1.95 15.38 9.82
N ALA A 572 -2.56 16.55 9.66
CA ALA A 572 -3.81 16.71 8.90
C ALA A 572 -3.60 16.34 7.42
N ALA A 573 -2.47 16.75 6.83
CA ALA A 573 -2.10 16.41 5.46
C ALA A 573 -1.87 14.89 5.29
N LEU A 574 -1.19 14.24 6.23
CA LEU A 574 -0.98 12.79 6.22
C LEU A 574 -2.30 12.03 6.29
N LEU A 575 -3.22 12.44 7.17
CA LEU A 575 -4.55 11.84 7.28
C LEU A 575 -5.32 11.95 5.96
N ALA A 576 -5.35 13.14 5.35
CA ALA A 576 -6.02 13.37 4.07
C ALA A 576 -5.41 12.52 2.94
N ALA A 577 -4.07 12.38 2.91
CA ALA A 577 -3.38 11.52 1.96
C ALA A 577 -3.79 10.05 2.09
N MET A 578 -3.76 9.51 3.31
CA MET A 578 -4.06 8.10 3.58
C MET A 578 -5.53 7.76 3.30
N LEU A 579 -6.44 8.72 3.42
CA LEU A 579 -7.86 8.53 3.17
C LEU A 579 -8.25 8.55 1.68
N GLN A 580 -7.35 8.93 0.78
CA GLN A 580 -7.61 8.88 -0.67
C GLN A 580 -7.82 7.44 -1.17
N GLY A 581 -7.00 6.50 -0.72
CA GLY A 581 -7.06 5.10 -1.14
C GLY A 581 -8.48 4.50 -0.98
N PRO A 582 -9.04 4.41 0.23
CA PRO A 582 -10.33 3.76 0.48
C PRO A 582 -11.50 4.26 -0.37
N ALA A 583 -11.48 5.52 -0.80
CA ALA A 583 -12.56 6.16 -1.55
C ALA A 583 -12.25 6.40 -3.03
N GLY A 584 -11.21 5.75 -3.57
CA GLY A 584 -10.86 5.96 -4.98
C GLY A 584 -10.47 7.39 -5.32
N GLY A 585 -9.80 8.09 -4.40
CA GLY A 585 -9.40 9.48 -4.54
C GLY A 585 -10.48 10.53 -4.20
N ARG A 586 -11.73 10.12 -3.96
CA ARG A 586 -12.85 11.03 -3.67
C ARG A 586 -12.82 11.52 -2.23
N VAL A 587 -12.06 12.57 -1.99
CA VAL A 587 -11.90 13.19 -0.66
C VAL A 587 -12.25 14.67 -0.73
N LEU A 588 -13.14 15.11 0.14
CA LEU A 588 -13.45 16.51 0.37
C LEU A 588 -13.02 16.89 1.78
N VAL A 589 -12.08 17.84 1.88
CA VAL A 589 -11.61 18.39 3.15
C VAL A 589 -12.30 19.71 3.42
N LEU A 590 -13.00 19.80 4.54
CA LEU A 590 -13.62 21.01 5.03
C LEU A 590 -12.71 21.65 6.08
N VAL A 591 -12.23 22.85 5.83
CA VAL A 591 -11.38 23.63 6.73
C VAL A 591 -12.12 24.86 7.23
N GLU A 592 -11.76 25.35 8.41
CA GLU A 592 -12.28 26.65 8.85
C GLU A 592 -11.61 27.79 8.11
N GLU A 593 -12.36 28.85 7.86
CA GLU A 593 -11.87 30.05 7.16
C GLU A 593 -10.64 30.67 7.84
N GLU A 594 -10.58 30.57 9.18
CA GLU A 594 -9.44 31.05 9.96
C GLU A 594 -8.19 30.15 9.87
N SER A 595 -8.32 28.98 9.24
CA SER A 595 -7.20 28.07 9.01
C SER A 595 -6.14 28.75 8.15
N THR A 596 -4.89 28.54 8.52
CA THR A 596 -3.78 29.21 7.84
C THR A 596 -3.75 28.85 6.34
N PRO A 597 -3.46 29.80 5.45
CA PRO A 597 -3.25 29.52 4.01
C PRO A 597 -2.25 28.39 3.74
N GLN A 598 -1.36 28.16 4.71
CA GLN A 598 -0.37 27.10 4.66
C GLN A 598 -1.00 25.70 4.72
N LEU A 599 -2.00 25.47 5.59
CA LEU A 599 -2.72 24.21 5.67
C LEU A 599 -3.45 23.90 4.36
N ALA A 600 -4.21 24.86 3.83
CA ALA A 600 -4.93 24.70 2.56
C ALA A 600 -3.97 24.40 1.39
N ARG A 601 -2.81 25.06 1.34
CA ARG A 601 -1.77 24.80 0.35
C ARG A 601 -1.18 23.39 0.49
N MET A 602 -0.91 22.96 1.72
CA MET A 602 -0.35 21.63 2.01
C MET A 602 -1.34 20.53 1.64
N LEU A 603 -2.60 20.68 2.03
CA LEU A 603 -3.68 19.76 1.66
C LEU A 603 -3.86 19.68 0.15
N ALA A 604 -3.85 20.82 -0.56
CA ALA A 604 -3.98 20.85 -2.01
C ALA A 604 -2.86 20.07 -2.71
N ARG A 605 -1.61 20.22 -2.25
CA ARG A 605 -0.46 19.47 -2.79
C ARG A 605 -0.60 17.97 -2.57
N VAL A 606 -0.99 17.57 -1.36
CA VAL A 606 -1.11 16.17 -0.98
C VAL A 606 -2.28 15.49 -1.69
N LEU A 607 -3.43 16.14 -1.76
CA LEU A 607 -4.58 15.63 -2.52
C LEU A 607 -4.29 15.55 -4.02
N HIS A 608 -3.41 16.40 -4.51
CA HIS A 608 -2.92 16.36 -5.90
C HIS A 608 -1.82 15.30 -6.14
N GLY A 609 -1.55 14.44 -5.16
CA GLY A 609 -0.63 13.31 -5.28
C GLY A 609 0.82 13.63 -4.92
N GLU A 610 1.12 14.76 -4.25
CA GLU A 610 2.43 14.95 -3.63
C GLU A 610 2.51 14.15 -2.31
N ALA A 611 3.72 13.68 -1.99
CA ALA A 611 3.95 13.00 -0.72
C ALA A 611 3.63 13.94 0.46
N PRO A 612 2.94 13.47 1.50
CA PRO A 612 2.71 14.26 2.69
C PRO A 612 4.03 14.57 3.39
N PRO A 613 4.14 15.76 4.02
CA PRO A 613 5.31 16.07 4.82
C PRO A 613 5.37 15.14 6.03
N SER A 614 6.59 14.90 6.53
CA SER A 614 6.77 14.10 7.76
C SER A 614 5.99 14.71 8.92
N PRO A 615 5.22 13.92 9.68
CA PRO A 615 4.55 14.40 10.88
C PRO A 615 5.51 14.61 12.07
N GLY A 616 6.82 14.44 11.83
CA GLY A 616 7.87 14.49 12.84
C GLY A 616 8.33 13.10 13.28
N PRO A 617 9.33 13.03 14.17
CA PRO A 617 9.90 11.76 14.61
C PRO A 617 8.84 10.90 15.30
N PHE A 618 8.96 9.59 15.12
CA PHE A 618 8.10 8.62 15.80
C PHE A 618 8.31 8.72 17.32
N SER A 619 7.22 8.73 18.05
CA SER A 619 7.21 8.72 19.53
C SER A 619 6.25 7.66 20.04
N MET A 620 6.45 7.19 21.28
CA MET A 620 5.52 6.24 21.89
C MET A 620 4.13 6.88 22.06
N ALA A 621 3.08 6.09 21.81
CA ALA A 621 1.73 6.47 22.19
C ALA A 621 1.61 6.55 23.72
N SER A 622 0.79 7.46 24.22
CA SER A 622 0.51 7.51 25.65
C SER A 622 -0.24 6.23 26.10
N PRO A 623 -0.12 5.82 27.36
CA PRO A 623 -0.92 4.71 27.88
C PRO A 623 -2.43 4.92 27.71
N GLU A 624 -2.89 6.16 27.78
CA GLU A 624 -4.28 6.55 27.58
C GLU A 624 -4.71 6.34 26.12
N ASP A 625 -3.87 6.74 25.17
CA ASP A 625 -4.12 6.53 23.73
C ASP A 625 -4.20 5.03 23.39
N VAL A 626 -3.26 4.24 23.92
CA VAL A 626 -3.24 2.78 23.76
C VAL A 626 -4.51 2.16 24.34
N GLN A 627 -4.90 2.55 25.55
CA GLN A 627 -6.10 2.03 26.22
C GLN A 627 -7.37 2.36 25.43
N ALA A 628 -7.49 3.60 24.95
CA ALA A 628 -8.62 4.05 24.15
C ALA A 628 -8.73 3.24 22.83
N LEU A 629 -7.60 3.05 22.15
CA LEU A 629 -7.54 2.26 20.91
C LEU A 629 -7.91 0.80 21.14
N MET A 630 -7.35 0.16 22.19
CA MET A 630 -7.65 -1.24 22.53
C MET A 630 -9.13 -1.42 22.90
N TYR A 631 -9.70 -0.50 23.67
CA TYR A 631 -11.13 -0.52 23.99
C TYR A 631 -12.01 -0.48 22.73
N LEU A 632 -11.74 0.46 21.82
CA LEU A 632 -12.52 0.59 20.59
C LEU A 632 -12.35 -0.64 19.68
N ARG A 633 -11.13 -1.13 19.54
CA ARG A 633 -10.89 -2.36 18.74
C ARG A 633 -11.63 -3.55 19.30
N GLY A 634 -11.55 -3.81 20.60
CA GLY A 634 -12.26 -4.92 21.25
C GLY A 634 -13.80 -4.84 21.06
N ARG A 635 -14.36 -3.63 20.98
CA ARG A 635 -15.80 -3.41 20.73
C ARG A 635 -16.19 -3.58 19.27
N LEU A 636 -15.31 -3.21 18.34
CA LEU A 636 -15.63 -3.08 16.91
C LEU A 636 -15.18 -4.28 16.07
N GLN A 637 -14.11 -4.99 16.45
CA GLN A 637 -13.56 -6.13 15.69
C GLN A 637 -14.56 -7.27 15.38
N PRO A 638 -15.60 -7.56 16.18
CA PRO A 638 -16.58 -8.58 15.78
C PRO A 638 -17.33 -8.23 14.49
N GLN A 639 -17.58 -6.94 14.24
CA GLN A 639 -18.26 -6.43 13.06
C GLN A 639 -17.27 -6.03 11.94
N TRP A 640 -16.15 -5.41 12.31
CA TRP A 640 -15.15 -4.86 11.39
C TRP A 640 -13.94 -5.78 11.27
N LYS A 641 -13.96 -6.67 10.28
CA LYS A 641 -12.95 -7.72 10.12
C LYS A 641 -11.53 -7.18 9.88
N MET A 642 -11.39 -6.03 9.22
CA MET A 642 -10.09 -5.37 9.02
C MET A 642 -9.43 -4.88 10.32
N LEU A 643 -10.16 -4.81 11.43
CA LEU A 643 -9.61 -4.53 12.76
C LEU A 643 -9.01 -5.76 13.45
N GLN A 644 -9.24 -6.95 12.92
CA GLN A 644 -8.68 -8.20 13.47
C GLN A 644 -7.18 -8.26 13.15
N VAL A 645 -6.35 -8.16 14.17
CA VAL A 645 -4.88 -8.16 14.04
C VAL A 645 -4.28 -9.40 14.70
N ALA A 646 -4.98 -9.97 15.66
CA ALA A 646 -4.57 -11.13 16.41
C ALA A 646 -5.83 -11.83 16.91
N GLY A 647 -5.85 -13.14 16.81
CA GLY A 647 -6.81 -13.93 17.57
C GLY A 647 -6.58 -13.62 19.05
N GLU A 648 -7.59 -13.13 19.75
CA GLU A 648 -7.60 -13.28 21.19
C GLU A 648 -7.52 -14.79 21.50
N PRO A 649 -6.83 -15.21 22.57
CA PRO A 649 -6.95 -16.58 23.06
C PRO A 649 -8.43 -16.85 23.28
N GLY A 650 -8.96 -17.82 22.55
CA GLY A 650 -10.38 -18.10 22.36
C GLY A 650 -11.21 -17.83 23.60
N GLY A 651 -12.26 -17.03 23.40
CA GLY A 651 -13.32 -16.93 24.37
C GLY A 651 -13.74 -18.33 24.77
N GLU A 652 -13.92 -18.53 26.04
CA GLU A 652 -14.28 -19.74 26.74
C GLU A 652 -15.04 -20.74 25.86
N ALA A 653 -14.42 -21.91 25.64
CA ALA A 653 -15.12 -23.07 25.18
C ALA A 653 -16.39 -23.20 26.05
N ARG A 654 -17.56 -22.94 25.48
CA ARG A 654 -18.82 -23.21 26.13
C ARG A 654 -18.75 -24.65 26.60
N ARG A 655 -18.58 -24.85 27.90
CA ARG A 655 -18.71 -26.15 28.55
C ARG A 655 -20.09 -26.67 28.18
N CYS A 656 -20.13 -27.71 27.36
CA CYS A 656 -21.34 -28.50 27.23
C CYS A 656 -21.74 -28.99 28.62
N PRO A 657 -23.01 -28.83 29.05
CA PRO A 657 -23.46 -29.34 30.33
C PRO A 657 -23.36 -30.87 30.31
N GLY A 658 -22.74 -31.40 31.35
CA GLY A 658 -22.30 -32.75 31.54
C GLY A 658 -23.28 -33.86 31.18
N ALA A 659 -22.74 -34.83 30.51
CA ALA A 659 -23.24 -36.21 30.60
C ALA A 659 -22.71 -36.79 31.92
N ARG A 660 -23.60 -36.96 32.89
CA ARG A 660 -23.37 -37.75 34.11
C ARG A 660 -23.19 -39.20 33.70
N GLY A 661 -21.96 -39.71 33.75
CA GLY A 661 -21.70 -41.15 33.71
C GLY A 661 -22.20 -41.78 34.99
N THR A 662 -23.21 -42.63 34.88
CA THR A 662 -23.62 -43.61 35.90
C THR A 662 -22.57 -44.72 35.95
N VAL A 663 -21.89 -44.80 37.08
CA VAL A 663 -21.15 -46.02 37.51
C VAL A 663 -22.18 -46.94 38.18
N LEU A 664 -22.28 -48.16 37.74
CA LEU A 664 -22.87 -49.30 38.46
C LEU A 664 -21.99 -50.52 38.31
N PRO A 665 -22.14 -51.52 39.21
CA PRO A 665 -21.09 -51.92 40.16
C PRO A 665 -20.14 -52.97 39.61
#